data_7b3297c4ae9c4520fe014ff2d353888b
#
_entry.id   7b3297c4ae9c4520fe014ff2d353888b
#
_cell.length_a   1.000
_cell.length_b   1.000
_cell.length_c   1.000
_cell.angle_alpha   90.00
_cell.angle_beta   90.00
_cell.angle_gamma   90.00
#
_symmetry.space_group_name_H-M   'P 1'
#
loop_
_entity.id
_entity.type
_entity.pdbx_description
1 polymer ?
#
loop_
_entity_poly.entity_id
_entity_poly.type
_entity_poly.pdbx_seq_one_letter_code
_entity_poly.pdbx_strand_id
1 'polypeptide(L)'
;MKFNSLFFVFIGVLILSSCKNQNKNISNDAAIDSHEFTNDLIHETSPYLLQHAHNPVDWNAWSDDVFKKASDENKLVVLSVGYSTCHWCHVMEEESFEDTEVAKLMNDKFVSVKVDREERPDLDMVYQTALQLVNGTGGWPMNAIIMPNGSPVFLGTYFEKEEWKNILIKFSSEYKKNPEKMTEYATMLADGVQEVYDQPAKQLANAITPDKFVNGITEWATLWDKQWGGNLGQQKFILPANLTMLLDYAVLQQDSEAENHVINTLDKVIHGGIYDHVDGGFFRYSTDNTWKVPHFEKMLYDNAQLVYLLSKAYKLTENKEYKTKVEETLKFLKVEMRNEDGGYFSAMDADTNGEEGVYYVWKKEELQTLLGEDFELFSKYFNIEDSQVWEDGNYVLNNTISKDKFLKEFDLSEEAFDKKKKNWKSTLYQARQKREKPTKDFKILTSWNALLIDGLLEAYKAFGDEKYLTEAVSVFNYLKEYNYKDAQLVHSYTKDSKQKEVFLEDYAFLAKSAFALYEVTLDVSYLQTSKELMNIGSEKYKSNSELFYYNVSNDLVPSIINTSDGVVPSANAIMAQNFLRIGHLEYNTDYLKKAEVMGALITSDFENHAVSYGAWGSLLLQQAYPFYEIVVVGSDAKSILLEMSGAYIVNSIIVGSTVESDISLFKDRFDEDETFIYVCQNNTCKLPVKTVSDVFGQMKSFGYQGFR
;
A
#
# COMPACT_ATOMS: atom_id res chain seq x y z
N MET A 1 13.97 -53.25 -70.50
CA MET A 1 15.35 -53.77 -70.34
C MET A 1 15.75 -53.46 -68.92
N LYS A 2 15.68 -54.41 -68.00
CA LYS A 2 16.80 -55.17 -67.47
C LYS A 2 17.84 -54.22 -66.84
N PHE A 3 18.21 -54.26 -65.62
CA PHE A 3 18.61 -55.20 -64.58
C PHE A 3 19.24 -54.31 -63.48
N ASN A 4 19.49 -54.52 -62.29
CA ASN A 4 19.41 -55.56 -61.29
C ASN A 4 19.64 -54.96 -59.93
N SER A 5 18.95 -55.49 -58.96
CA SER A 5 19.15 -55.56 -57.53
C SER A 5 20.62 -55.66 -57.07
N LEU A 6 20.93 -55.07 -55.96
CA LEU A 6 21.78 -55.70 -54.93
C LEU A 6 21.27 -55.28 -53.52
N PHE A 7 20.81 -56.29 -52.82
CA PHE A 7 20.50 -56.30 -51.40
C PHE A 7 21.79 -56.27 -50.59
N PHE A 8 21.95 -55.32 -49.70
CA PHE A 8 22.86 -55.48 -48.58
C PHE A 8 22.07 -55.51 -47.29
N VAL A 9 22.00 -56.69 -46.68
CA VAL A 9 21.49 -56.97 -45.37
C VAL A 9 22.52 -56.48 -44.34
N PHE A 10 22.19 -55.44 -43.58
CA PHE A 10 22.95 -55.13 -42.37
C PHE A 10 22.13 -55.60 -41.17
N ILE A 11 22.65 -56.67 -40.53
CA ILE A 11 22.14 -57.15 -39.24
C ILE A 11 22.55 -56.13 -38.17
N GLY A 12 21.62 -55.30 -37.77
CA GLY A 12 21.75 -54.44 -36.58
C GLY A 12 21.30 -55.19 -35.35
N VAL A 13 22.26 -55.49 -34.49
CA VAL A 13 22.01 -56.07 -33.15
C VAL A 13 21.24 -55.07 -32.34
N LEU A 14 19.96 -55.33 -32.07
CA LEU A 14 19.12 -54.62 -31.11
C LEU A 14 19.59 -55.00 -29.68
N ILE A 15 20.37 -54.10 -29.07
CA ILE A 15 20.61 -54.14 -27.63
C ILE A 15 19.36 -53.52 -26.99
N LEU A 16 18.48 -54.35 -26.51
CA LEU A 16 17.38 -53.95 -25.61
C LEU A 16 17.98 -53.58 -24.25
N SER A 17 18.29 -52.31 -24.07
CA SER A 17 18.50 -51.75 -22.74
C SER A 17 17.14 -51.58 -22.07
N SER A 18 16.80 -52.55 -21.23
CA SER A 18 15.67 -52.49 -20.31
C SER A 18 15.93 -51.36 -19.31
N CYS A 19 15.33 -50.19 -19.54
CA CYS A 19 15.17 -49.18 -18.47
C CYS A 19 14.21 -49.76 -17.44
N LYS A 20 14.74 -50.32 -16.37
CA LYS A 20 14.02 -50.49 -15.12
C LYS A 20 13.63 -49.08 -14.64
N ASN A 21 12.35 -48.76 -14.69
CA ASN A 21 11.76 -47.72 -13.87
C ASN A 21 12.03 -48.09 -12.41
N GLN A 22 13.11 -47.58 -11.86
CA GLN A 22 13.22 -47.41 -10.44
C GLN A 22 12.34 -46.20 -10.11
N ASN A 23 11.14 -46.47 -9.64
CA ASN A 23 10.47 -45.55 -8.73
C ASN A 23 11.45 -45.30 -7.58
N LYS A 24 12.27 -44.27 -7.70
CA LYS A 24 12.83 -43.59 -6.56
C LYS A 24 11.61 -42.98 -5.86
N ASN A 25 11.13 -43.64 -4.83
CA ASN A 25 10.55 -42.93 -3.72
C ASN A 25 11.57 -41.82 -3.40
N ILE A 26 11.24 -40.59 -3.78
CA ILE A 26 11.85 -39.43 -3.21
C ILE A 26 11.30 -39.46 -1.76
N SER A 27 12.01 -40.18 -0.90
CA SER A 27 12.01 -39.87 0.51
C SER A 27 12.35 -38.38 0.55
N ASN A 28 11.49 -37.58 1.12
CA ASN A 28 11.79 -36.25 1.60
C ASN A 28 12.83 -36.34 2.75
N ASP A 29 14.01 -36.82 2.44
CA ASP A 29 15.22 -36.47 3.12
C ASP A 29 15.79 -35.25 2.36
N ALA A 30 15.07 -34.11 2.43
CA ALA A 30 15.73 -32.83 2.42
C ALA A 30 16.82 -32.94 3.49
N ALA A 31 18.06 -32.68 3.13
CA ALA A 31 19.12 -32.46 4.09
C ALA A 31 18.52 -31.52 5.15
N ILE A 32 18.34 -32.05 6.35
CA ILE A 32 18.02 -31.23 7.52
C ILE A 32 19.31 -30.44 7.68
N ASP A 33 19.31 -29.18 7.17
CA ASP A 33 20.28 -28.20 7.60
C ASP A 33 20.13 -28.17 9.12
N SER A 34 21.09 -28.74 9.81
CA SER A 34 21.06 -28.85 11.27
C SER A 34 21.42 -27.51 11.85
N HIS A 35 20.42 -26.59 11.88
CA HIS A 35 20.56 -25.36 12.66
C HIS A 35 20.79 -25.72 14.12
N GLU A 36 21.69 -25.00 14.78
CA GLU A 36 22.02 -25.20 16.19
C GLU A 36 20.80 -24.96 17.08
N PHE A 37 19.95 -24.01 16.70
CA PHE A 37 18.75 -23.63 17.42
C PHE A 37 17.51 -23.71 16.51
N THR A 38 16.37 -24.02 17.09
CA THR A 38 15.06 -23.93 16.41
C THR A 38 14.01 -23.68 17.47
N ASN A 39 13.18 -22.66 17.28
CA ASN A 39 12.11 -22.24 18.18
C ASN A 39 10.73 -22.46 17.54
N ASP A 40 9.65 -22.09 18.24
CA ASP A 40 8.26 -22.39 17.85
C ASP A 40 7.83 -21.68 16.56
N LEU A 41 8.54 -20.62 16.11
CA LEU A 41 8.22 -19.90 14.86
C LEU A 41 8.42 -20.74 13.60
N ILE A 42 9.12 -21.88 13.68
CA ILE A 42 9.27 -22.82 12.54
C ILE A 42 7.91 -23.37 12.04
N HIS A 43 6.86 -23.27 12.85
CA HIS A 43 5.51 -23.74 12.53
C HIS A 43 4.62 -22.65 11.92
N GLU A 44 5.14 -21.44 11.77
CA GLU A 44 4.43 -20.29 11.21
C GLU A 44 4.54 -20.24 9.68
N THR A 45 3.79 -19.33 9.06
CA THR A 45 3.77 -19.15 7.60
C THR A 45 4.20 -17.74 7.19
N SER A 46 4.30 -16.82 8.14
CA SER A 46 4.84 -15.49 7.90
C SER A 46 6.33 -15.58 7.56
N PRO A 47 6.77 -14.99 6.43
CA PRO A 47 8.20 -14.92 6.10
C PRO A 47 9.02 -14.26 7.22
N TYR A 48 8.51 -13.21 7.85
CA TYR A 48 9.16 -12.54 8.95
C TYR A 48 9.34 -13.43 10.19
N LEU A 49 8.31 -14.18 10.57
CA LEU A 49 8.42 -15.09 11.71
C LEU A 49 9.40 -16.23 11.42
N LEU A 50 9.37 -16.76 10.20
CA LEU A 50 10.28 -17.82 9.77
C LEU A 50 11.75 -17.38 9.72
N GLN A 51 12.07 -16.11 9.41
CA GLN A 51 13.41 -15.55 9.50
C GLN A 51 14.01 -15.76 10.89
N HIS A 52 13.20 -15.62 11.95
CA HIS A 52 13.62 -15.76 13.34
C HIS A 52 13.49 -17.18 13.91
N ALA A 53 13.09 -18.18 13.11
CA ALA A 53 12.84 -19.54 13.57
C ALA A 53 14.12 -20.26 14.08
N HIS A 54 15.29 -19.78 13.68
CA HIS A 54 16.59 -20.36 14.05
C HIS A 54 17.43 -19.48 14.98
N ASN A 55 16.85 -18.41 15.51
CA ASN A 55 17.50 -17.65 16.57
C ASN A 55 17.60 -18.50 17.86
N PRO A 56 18.65 -18.30 18.69
CA PRO A 56 18.78 -18.96 20.00
C PRO A 56 17.74 -18.49 21.03
N VAL A 57 16.99 -17.42 20.76
CA VAL A 57 15.86 -16.97 21.57
C VAL A 57 14.66 -17.90 21.36
N ASP A 58 14.00 -18.33 22.44
CA ASP A 58 12.79 -19.16 22.41
C ASP A 58 11.57 -18.32 22.01
N TRP A 59 11.58 -17.84 20.75
CA TRP A 59 10.49 -17.08 20.19
C TRP A 59 9.22 -17.88 20.01
N ASN A 60 8.08 -17.27 20.35
CA ASN A 60 6.75 -17.78 20.12
C ASN A 60 5.96 -16.77 19.25
N ALA A 61 5.01 -17.23 18.46
CA ALA A 61 3.99 -16.36 17.86
C ALA A 61 2.99 -15.88 18.93
N TRP A 62 2.30 -14.78 18.64
CA TRP A 62 1.27 -14.23 19.53
C TRP A 62 0.09 -15.21 19.66
N SER A 63 -0.19 -15.69 20.89
CA SER A 63 -1.32 -16.56 21.17
C SER A 63 -1.71 -16.54 22.65
N ASP A 64 -2.95 -16.84 22.97
CA ASP A 64 -3.45 -16.89 24.35
C ASP A 64 -2.66 -17.89 25.22
N ASP A 65 -2.22 -19.01 24.64
CA ASP A 65 -1.43 -20.03 25.34
C ASP A 65 -0.07 -19.49 25.79
N VAL A 66 0.57 -18.65 25.00
CA VAL A 66 1.87 -18.01 25.33
C VAL A 66 1.71 -17.02 26.49
N PHE A 67 0.65 -16.25 26.52
CA PHE A 67 0.35 -15.32 27.61
C PHE A 67 -0.05 -16.07 28.90
N LYS A 68 -0.78 -17.17 28.73
CA LYS A 68 -1.06 -18.09 29.86
C LYS A 68 0.22 -18.67 30.44
N LYS A 69 1.16 -19.12 29.60
CA LYS A 69 2.50 -19.59 30.03
C LYS A 69 3.23 -18.50 30.81
N ALA A 70 3.26 -17.25 30.30
CA ALA A 70 3.89 -16.14 30.99
C ALA A 70 3.28 -15.89 32.39
N SER A 71 1.95 -15.96 32.50
CA SER A 71 1.22 -15.84 33.76
C SER A 71 1.56 -16.99 34.72
N ASP A 72 1.51 -18.24 34.26
CA ASP A 72 1.76 -19.44 35.07
C ASP A 72 3.23 -19.46 35.59
N GLU A 73 4.19 -18.98 34.77
CA GLU A 73 5.61 -18.88 35.14
C GLU A 73 5.95 -17.60 35.91
N ASN A 74 5.00 -16.68 36.09
CA ASN A 74 5.18 -15.36 36.68
C ASN A 74 6.37 -14.60 36.04
N LYS A 75 6.38 -14.56 34.71
CA LYS A 75 7.35 -13.86 33.87
C LYS A 75 6.70 -12.72 33.09
N LEU A 76 7.43 -11.64 32.86
CA LEU A 76 7.09 -10.63 31.86
C LEU A 76 7.26 -11.21 30.46
N VAL A 77 6.60 -10.59 29.49
CA VAL A 77 6.75 -10.92 28.08
C VAL A 77 7.64 -9.89 27.40
N VAL A 78 8.60 -10.35 26.61
CA VAL A 78 9.30 -9.52 25.63
C VAL A 78 8.52 -9.63 24.33
N LEU A 79 8.03 -8.51 23.82
CA LEU A 79 7.33 -8.39 22.55
C LEU A 79 8.23 -7.67 21.55
N SER A 80 8.46 -8.27 20.39
CA SER A 80 9.18 -7.63 19.28
C SER A 80 8.31 -7.65 18.03
N VAL A 81 7.98 -6.47 17.52
CA VAL A 81 7.13 -6.26 16.33
C VAL A 81 7.97 -5.69 15.19
N GLY A 82 7.84 -6.27 14.02
CA GLY A 82 8.56 -5.85 12.83
C GLY A 82 7.91 -6.42 11.57
N TYR A 83 8.64 -6.48 10.47
CA TYR A 83 8.21 -7.05 9.20
C TYR A 83 9.44 -7.52 8.40
N SER A 84 9.23 -8.39 7.41
CA SER A 84 10.32 -9.14 6.76
C SER A 84 11.33 -8.29 5.99
N THR A 85 10.95 -7.11 5.52
CA THR A 85 11.81 -6.22 4.72
C THR A 85 12.39 -5.06 5.53
N CYS A 86 12.35 -5.15 6.87
CA CYS A 86 12.74 -4.10 7.79
C CYS A 86 14.24 -4.15 8.10
N HIS A 87 15.06 -3.31 7.49
CA HIS A 87 16.51 -3.25 7.69
C HIS A 87 16.92 -3.21 9.17
N TRP A 88 16.39 -2.28 9.99
CA TRP A 88 16.73 -2.19 11.40
C TRP A 88 16.25 -3.39 12.24
N CYS A 89 15.27 -4.16 11.74
CA CYS A 89 14.88 -5.43 12.36
C CYS A 89 15.98 -6.49 12.15
N HIS A 90 16.56 -6.55 10.94
CA HIS A 90 17.70 -7.43 10.63
C HIS A 90 18.93 -7.06 11.45
N VAL A 91 19.27 -5.77 11.54
CA VAL A 91 20.40 -5.30 12.37
C VAL A 91 20.22 -5.73 13.82
N MET A 92 19.04 -5.58 14.42
CA MET A 92 18.80 -6.01 15.80
C MET A 92 18.79 -7.53 15.96
N GLU A 93 18.40 -8.27 14.93
CA GLU A 93 18.51 -9.73 14.89
C GLU A 93 19.96 -10.17 15.00
N GLU A 94 20.81 -9.70 14.09
CA GLU A 94 22.25 -10.05 14.04
C GLU A 94 22.99 -9.65 15.32
N GLU A 95 22.75 -8.44 15.82
CA GLU A 95 23.49 -7.92 16.98
C GLU A 95 23.00 -8.46 18.32
N SER A 96 21.71 -8.77 18.45
CA SER A 96 21.09 -9.09 19.73
C SER A 96 20.38 -10.44 19.77
N PHE A 97 19.54 -10.78 18.78
CA PHE A 97 18.70 -11.98 18.89
C PHE A 97 19.43 -13.28 18.49
N GLU A 98 20.54 -13.17 17.74
CA GLU A 98 21.45 -14.28 17.45
C GLU A 98 22.53 -14.46 18.55
N ASP A 99 22.67 -13.49 19.46
CA ASP A 99 23.65 -13.59 20.55
C ASP A 99 23.17 -14.53 21.66
N THR A 100 23.98 -15.55 21.98
CA THR A 100 23.63 -16.60 22.93
C THR A 100 23.55 -16.11 24.39
N GLU A 101 24.26 -15.01 24.78
CA GLU A 101 24.13 -14.41 26.12
C GLU A 101 22.79 -13.65 26.25
N VAL A 102 22.43 -12.88 25.23
CA VAL A 102 21.14 -12.19 25.18
C VAL A 102 20.01 -13.21 25.18
N ALA A 103 20.10 -14.21 24.32
CA ALA A 103 19.10 -15.28 24.23
C ALA A 103 18.94 -16.01 25.59
N LYS A 104 20.04 -16.36 26.25
CA LYS A 104 19.99 -16.97 27.58
C LYS A 104 19.27 -16.07 28.58
N LEU A 105 19.55 -14.76 28.58
CA LEU A 105 18.90 -13.82 29.49
C LEU A 105 17.38 -13.71 29.19
N MET A 106 17.00 -13.65 27.93
CA MET A 106 15.60 -13.62 27.49
C MET A 106 14.86 -14.88 27.89
N ASN A 107 15.38 -16.07 27.55
CA ASN A 107 14.77 -17.36 27.84
C ASN A 107 14.62 -17.64 29.33
N ASP A 108 15.66 -17.28 30.15
CA ASP A 108 15.64 -17.47 31.61
C ASP A 108 14.60 -16.57 32.31
N LYS A 109 14.38 -15.34 31.82
CA LYS A 109 13.67 -14.29 32.58
C LYS A 109 12.33 -13.87 31.99
N PHE A 110 12.08 -14.14 30.73
CA PHE A 110 10.90 -13.69 29.99
C PHE A 110 10.26 -14.84 29.23
N VAL A 111 9.08 -14.61 28.71
CA VAL A 111 8.51 -15.32 27.57
C VAL A 111 8.64 -14.39 26.37
N SER A 112 9.25 -14.86 25.28
CA SER A 112 9.56 -14.02 24.11
C SER A 112 8.52 -14.22 23.02
N VAL A 113 7.93 -13.14 22.52
CA VAL A 113 6.89 -13.11 21.50
C VAL A 113 7.34 -12.26 20.31
N LYS A 114 7.24 -12.82 19.11
CA LYS A 114 7.52 -12.13 17.85
C LYS A 114 6.21 -11.90 17.10
N VAL A 115 6.05 -10.71 16.53
CA VAL A 115 4.84 -10.33 15.79
C VAL A 115 5.21 -9.72 14.44
N ASP A 116 4.61 -10.26 13.38
CA ASP A 116 4.62 -9.64 12.06
C ASP A 116 3.51 -8.57 12.00
N ARG A 117 3.92 -7.30 11.89
CA ARG A 117 2.99 -6.16 11.83
C ARG A 117 2.07 -6.21 10.60
N GLU A 118 2.50 -6.87 9.53
CA GLU A 118 1.70 -6.99 8.32
C GLU A 118 0.61 -8.05 8.46
N GLU A 119 0.77 -9.03 9.34
CA GLU A 119 -0.29 -10.00 9.68
C GLU A 119 -1.15 -9.55 10.86
N ARG A 120 -0.57 -8.73 11.77
CA ARG A 120 -1.23 -8.23 12.98
C ARG A 120 -1.12 -6.70 13.10
N PRO A 121 -1.70 -5.96 12.14
CA PRO A 121 -1.71 -4.49 12.19
C PRO A 121 -2.44 -3.94 13.41
N ASP A 122 -3.37 -4.67 13.99
CA ASP A 122 -4.06 -4.32 15.24
C ASP A 122 -3.08 -4.23 16.43
N LEU A 123 -2.20 -5.21 16.58
CA LEU A 123 -1.16 -5.21 17.61
C LEU A 123 -0.16 -4.08 17.37
N ASP A 124 0.28 -3.93 16.12
CA ASP A 124 1.20 -2.85 15.76
C ASP A 124 0.62 -1.48 16.14
N MET A 125 -0.63 -1.20 15.79
CA MET A 125 -1.29 0.07 16.14
C MET A 125 -1.32 0.31 17.66
N VAL A 126 -1.73 -0.68 18.45
CA VAL A 126 -1.83 -0.56 19.91
C VAL A 126 -0.48 -0.22 20.54
N TYR A 127 0.54 -0.98 20.19
CA TYR A 127 1.87 -0.78 20.80
C TYR A 127 2.64 0.40 20.23
N GLN A 128 2.44 0.77 18.95
CA GLN A 128 2.96 2.02 18.38
C GLN A 128 2.32 3.25 19.06
N THR A 129 1.01 3.20 19.36
CA THR A 129 0.34 4.26 20.12
C THR A 129 0.93 4.38 21.54
N ALA A 130 1.13 3.24 22.22
CA ALA A 130 1.80 3.26 23.52
C ALA A 130 3.22 3.84 23.44
N LEU A 131 3.98 3.47 22.40
CA LEU A 131 5.32 3.99 22.15
C LEU A 131 5.31 5.51 21.93
N GLN A 132 4.38 6.01 21.12
CA GLN A 132 4.23 7.44 20.85
C GLN A 132 3.85 8.24 22.11
N LEU A 133 2.98 7.69 22.95
CA LEU A 133 2.60 8.32 24.23
C LEU A 133 3.79 8.47 25.18
N VAL A 134 4.75 7.52 25.16
CA VAL A 134 5.91 7.52 26.04
C VAL A 134 7.09 8.29 25.45
N ASN A 135 7.39 8.09 24.17
CA ASN A 135 8.62 8.55 23.52
C ASN A 135 8.39 9.70 22.52
N GLY A 136 7.13 10.01 22.17
CA GLY A 136 6.78 11.04 21.17
C GLY A 136 7.02 10.63 19.71
N THR A 137 7.66 9.49 19.46
CA THR A 137 7.96 8.94 18.11
C THR A 137 7.69 7.45 18.08
N GLY A 138 7.45 6.91 16.90
CA GLY A 138 7.29 5.48 16.62
C GLY A 138 8.37 4.96 15.67
N GLY A 139 8.31 3.68 15.31
CA GLY A 139 9.21 3.04 14.36
C GLY A 139 9.38 1.54 14.57
N TRP A 140 10.13 0.89 13.69
CA TRP A 140 10.45 -0.53 13.74
C TRP A 140 11.98 -0.75 13.68
N PRO A 141 12.46 -1.86 14.34
CA PRO A 141 11.67 -2.78 15.16
C PRO A 141 11.05 -2.06 16.35
N MET A 142 9.82 -2.41 16.71
CA MET A 142 9.22 -1.97 17.97
C MET A 142 9.42 -3.08 19.01
N ASN A 143 10.12 -2.77 20.09
CA ASN A 143 10.39 -3.71 21.18
C ASN A 143 9.73 -3.23 22.46
N ALA A 144 9.02 -4.12 23.13
CA ALA A 144 8.33 -3.83 24.36
C ALA A 144 8.58 -4.90 25.42
N ILE A 145 8.52 -4.50 26.68
CA ILE A 145 8.33 -5.40 27.82
C ILE A 145 6.89 -5.18 28.28
N ILE A 146 6.11 -6.25 28.33
CA ILE A 146 4.69 -6.20 28.65
C ILE A 146 4.35 -7.18 29.79
N MET A 147 3.27 -6.89 30.47
CA MET A 147 2.69 -7.77 31.48
C MET A 147 2.04 -9.00 30.82
N PRO A 148 1.77 -10.12 31.55
CA PRO A 148 1.07 -11.28 31.03
C PRO A 148 -0.36 -11.01 30.54
N ASN A 149 -0.95 -9.87 30.89
CA ASN A 149 -2.24 -9.40 30.37
C ASN A 149 -2.14 -8.50 29.13
N GLY A 150 -0.95 -8.38 28.52
CA GLY A 150 -0.72 -7.55 27.35
C GLY A 150 -0.42 -6.08 27.63
N SER A 151 -0.56 -5.57 28.87
CA SER A 151 -0.34 -4.17 29.19
C SER A 151 1.16 -3.81 29.15
N PRO A 152 1.58 -2.76 28.42
CA PRO A 152 3.00 -2.41 28.26
C PRO A 152 3.57 -1.75 29.51
N VAL A 153 4.85 -2.06 29.83
CA VAL A 153 5.63 -1.44 30.92
C VAL A 153 6.87 -0.72 30.42
N PHE A 154 7.31 -1.04 29.21
CA PHE A 154 8.44 -0.41 28.54
C PHE A 154 8.30 -0.57 27.03
N LEU A 155 8.66 0.47 26.26
CA LEU A 155 8.68 0.44 24.81
C LEU A 155 9.87 1.24 24.26
N GLY A 156 10.37 0.79 23.14
CA GLY A 156 11.38 1.46 22.35
C GLY A 156 11.51 0.85 20.97
N THR A 157 12.43 1.36 20.19
CA THR A 157 12.69 0.86 18.83
C THR A 157 13.94 -0.04 18.83
N TYR A 158 14.94 0.31 18.07
CA TYR A 158 16.22 -0.37 18.06
C TYR A 158 17.03 -0.06 19.33
N PHE A 159 17.74 -1.05 19.84
CA PHE A 159 18.68 -0.94 20.96
C PHE A 159 19.98 -1.68 20.63
N GLU A 160 21.11 -1.05 20.91
CA GLU A 160 22.39 -1.75 20.90
C GLU A 160 22.41 -2.90 21.93
N LYS A 161 23.13 -3.97 21.65
CA LYS A 161 23.16 -5.22 22.44
C LYS A 161 23.33 -5.00 23.96
N GLU A 162 24.29 -4.18 24.40
CA GLU A 162 24.52 -3.96 25.81
C GLU A 162 23.43 -3.13 26.48
N GLU A 163 22.85 -2.19 25.76
CA GLU A 163 21.69 -1.45 26.24
C GLU A 163 20.47 -2.38 26.40
N TRP A 164 20.20 -3.23 25.42
CA TRP A 164 19.12 -4.23 25.47
C TRP A 164 19.30 -5.16 26.69
N LYS A 165 20.48 -5.73 26.92
CA LYS A 165 20.77 -6.54 28.10
C LYS A 165 20.46 -5.80 29.41
N ASN A 166 20.88 -4.53 29.53
CA ASN A 166 20.61 -3.72 30.71
C ASN A 166 19.12 -3.48 30.95
N ILE A 167 18.34 -3.24 29.90
CA ILE A 167 16.87 -3.11 29.94
C ILE A 167 16.25 -4.41 30.48
N LEU A 168 16.61 -5.55 29.91
CA LEU A 168 16.11 -6.86 30.34
C LEU A 168 16.42 -7.16 31.82
N ILE A 169 17.65 -6.92 32.26
CA ILE A 169 18.06 -7.11 33.67
C ILE A 169 17.26 -6.20 34.59
N LYS A 170 17.11 -4.94 34.24
CA LYS A 170 16.38 -3.93 35.03
C LYS A 170 14.93 -4.35 35.23
N PHE A 171 14.19 -4.63 34.15
CA PHE A 171 12.76 -4.90 34.22
C PHE A 171 12.45 -6.27 34.85
N SER A 172 13.23 -7.31 34.57
CA SER A 172 13.09 -8.61 35.27
C SER A 172 13.36 -8.53 36.77
N SER A 173 14.30 -7.68 37.19
CA SER A 173 14.59 -7.45 38.60
C SER A 173 13.51 -6.61 39.30
N GLU A 174 13.01 -5.56 38.62
CA GLU A 174 11.98 -4.68 39.16
C GLU A 174 10.65 -5.40 39.33
N TYR A 175 10.25 -6.23 38.37
CA TYR A 175 9.04 -7.04 38.46
C TYR A 175 9.02 -7.93 39.70
N LYS A 176 10.17 -8.54 40.05
CA LYS A 176 10.28 -9.37 41.26
C LYS A 176 10.24 -8.56 42.55
N LYS A 177 10.72 -7.31 42.56
CA LYS A 177 10.80 -6.47 43.75
C LYS A 177 9.52 -5.69 44.01
N ASN A 178 8.93 -5.15 42.97
CA ASN A 178 7.82 -4.19 43.03
C ASN A 178 6.71 -4.50 41.99
N PRO A 179 6.11 -5.69 41.96
CA PRO A 179 5.15 -6.08 40.95
C PRO A 179 3.89 -5.19 40.93
N GLU A 180 3.41 -4.76 42.12
CA GLU A 180 2.22 -3.91 42.24
C GLU A 180 2.43 -2.55 41.54
N LYS A 181 3.57 -1.90 41.76
CA LYS A 181 3.91 -0.63 41.14
C LYS A 181 4.03 -0.75 39.62
N MET A 182 4.56 -1.88 39.14
CA MET A 182 4.66 -2.14 37.71
C MET A 182 3.29 -2.36 37.10
N THR A 183 2.39 -3.05 37.78
CA THR A 183 1.01 -3.23 37.37
C THR A 183 0.24 -1.89 37.29
N GLU A 184 0.41 -1.02 38.29
CA GLU A 184 -0.18 0.31 38.29
C GLU A 184 0.27 1.14 37.07
N TYR A 185 1.57 1.13 36.76
CA TYR A 185 2.10 1.84 35.59
C TYR A 185 1.58 1.24 34.27
N ALA A 186 1.58 -0.10 34.15
CA ALA A 186 1.06 -0.79 32.97
C ALA A 186 -0.43 -0.49 32.73
N THR A 187 -1.24 -0.48 33.79
CA THR A 187 -2.66 -0.11 33.69
C THR A 187 -2.83 1.33 33.23
N MET A 188 -2.08 2.27 33.83
CA MET A 188 -2.15 3.69 33.44
C MET A 188 -1.82 3.89 31.96
N LEU A 189 -0.80 3.19 31.44
CA LEU A 189 -0.41 3.29 30.03
C LEU A 189 -1.46 2.65 29.11
N ALA A 190 -1.98 1.49 29.48
CA ALA A 190 -3.05 0.82 28.72
C ALA A 190 -4.33 1.67 28.68
N ASP A 191 -4.71 2.29 29.81
CA ASP A 191 -5.85 3.23 29.87
C ASP A 191 -5.62 4.46 28.96
N GLY A 192 -4.36 4.96 28.92
CA GLY A 192 -3.97 6.06 28.02
C GLY A 192 -4.12 5.69 26.54
N VAL A 193 -3.71 4.48 26.16
CA VAL A 193 -3.88 3.95 24.79
C VAL A 193 -5.37 3.83 24.45
N GLN A 194 -6.17 3.25 25.36
CA GLN A 194 -7.61 3.12 25.14
C GLN A 194 -8.28 4.47 24.99
N GLU A 195 -7.88 5.48 25.80
CA GLU A 195 -8.44 6.84 25.70
C GLU A 195 -8.18 7.46 24.32
N VAL A 196 -6.99 7.27 23.73
CA VAL A 196 -6.66 7.74 22.37
C VAL A 196 -7.65 7.14 21.35
N TYR A 197 -7.90 5.84 21.40
CA TYR A 197 -8.81 5.16 20.46
C TYR A 197 -10.29 5.44 20.71
N ASP A 198 -10.67 5.82 21.93
CA ASP A 198 -12.04 6.17 22.24
C ASP A 198 -12.39 7.64 21.90
N GLN A 199 -11.40 8.51 21.73
CA GLN A 199 -11.61 9.94 21.46
C GLN A 199 -12.47 10.20 20.21
N PRO A 200 -12.24 9.54 19.04
CA PRO A 200 -13.06 9.79 17.87
C PRO A 200 -14.56 9.53 18.09
N ALA A 201 -14.90 8.54 18.90
CA ALA A 201 -16.27 8.20 19.23
C ALA A 201 -16.95 9.20 20.19
N LYS A 202 -16.16 9.98 20.94
CA LYS A 202 -16.62 10.97 21.91
C LYS A 202 -16.76 12.38 21.32
N GLN A 203 -16.30 12.59 20.10
CA GLN A 203 -16.34 13.88 19.44
C GLN A 203 -17.77 14.31 19.13
N LEU A 204 -18.01 15.63 19.13
CA LEU A 204 -19.27 16.20 18.68
C LEU A 204 -19.29 16.26 17.15
N ALA A 205 -20.32 15.70 16.56
CA ALA A 205 -20.54 15.78 15.12
C ALA A 205 -20.72 17.23 14.68
N ASN A 206 -19.90 17.69 13.75
CA ASN A 206 -19.87 19.06 13.27
C ASN A 206 -19.69 19.09 11.76
N ALA A 207 -20.74 19.40 11.02
CA ALA A 207 -20.72 19.37 9.56
C ALA A 207 -19.57 20.20 8.99
N ILE A 208 -18.92 19.67 7.97
CA ILE A 208 -17.91 20.37 7.19
C ILE A 208 -18.56 21.52 6.41
N THR A 209 -17.87 22.64 6.33
CA THR A 209 -18.22 23.75 5.45
C THR A 209 -17.04 24.08 4.54
N PRO A 210 -17.24 24.78 3.41
CA PRO A 210 -16.14 25.23 2.57
C PRO A 210 -15.04 25.96 3.34
N ASP A 211 -15.41 26.85 4.26
CA ASP A 211 -14.45 27.62 5.07
C ASP A 211 -13.59 26.72 5.97
N LYS A 212 -14.20 25.74 6.64
CA LYS A 212 -13.48 24.77 7.48
C LYS A 212 -12.56 23.89 6.65
N PHE A 213 -13.00 23.50 5.46
CA PHE A 213 -12.16 22.73 4.55
C PHE A 213 -10.91 23.53 4.14
N VAL A 214 -11.12 24.79 3.74
CA VAL A 214 -10.02 25.72 3.40
C VAL A 214 -9.07 25.94 4.58
N ASN A 215 -9.60 26.07 5.81
CA ASN A 215 -8.78 26.18 7.02
C ASN A 215 -7.82 24.98 7.16
N GLY A 216 -8.33 23.76 7.02
CA GLY A 216 -7.50 22.55 7.08
C GLY A 216 -6.40 22.53 6.01
N ILE A 217 -6.72 22.92 4.76
CA ILE A 217 -5.71 23.03 3.70
C ILE A 217 -4.68 24.13 4.02
N THR A 218 -5.12 25.28 4.53
CA THR A 218 -4.24 26.40 4.87
C THR A 218 -3.29 26.04 6.02
N GLU A 219 -3.78 25.33 7.01
CA GLU A 219 -2.94 24.82 8.10
C GLU A 219 -1.89 23.85 7.57
N TRP A 220 -2.29 22.84 6.77
CA TRP A 220 -1.36 21.91 6.18
C TRP A 220 -0.35 22.59 5.23
N ALA A 221 -0.76 23.63 4.49
CA ALA A 221 0.13 24.36 3.58
C ALA A 221 1.34 24.98 4.30
N THR A 222 1.26 25.22 5.61
CA THR A 222 2.41 25.69 6.42
C THR A 222 3.54 24.67 6.50
N LEU A 223 3.24 23.40 6.25
CA LEU A 223 4.20 22.28 6.26
C LEU A 223 4.76 21.97 4.85
N TRP A 224 4.30 22.62 3.79
CA TRP A 224 4.73 22.32 2.42
C TRP A 224 6.17 22.72 2.16
N ASP A 225 6.95 21.82 1.61
CA ASP A 225 8.28 22.13 1.05
C ASP A 225 8.11 22.65 -0.37
N LYS A 226 8.22 23.98 -0.53
CA LYS A 226 8.04 24.67 -1.82
C LYS A 226 9.19 24.39 -2.81
N GLN A 227 10.35 23.94 -2.32
CA GLN A 227 11.51 23.64 -3.15
C GLN A 227 11.53 22.20 -3.64
N TRP A 228 11.37 21.26 -2.71
CA TRP A 228 11.50 19.82 -3.00
C TRP A 228 10.17 19.09 -3.05
N GLY A 229 9.06 19.75 -2.78
CA GLY A 229 7.75 19.12 -2.70
C GLY A 229 7.60 18.24 -1.45
N GLY A 230 6.38 17.71 -1.25
CA GLY A 230 6.03 17.02 -0.01
C GLY A 230 6.03 17.95 1.21
N ASN A 231 6.08 17.37 2.40
CA ASN A 231 6.17 18.14 3.63
C ASN A 231 7.63 18.46 4.01
N LEU A 232 7.81 19.53 4.78
CA LEU A 232 9.08 19.85 5.43
C LEU A 232 9.47 18.74 6.41
N GLY A 233 10.73 18.37 6.45
CA GLY A 233 11.28 17.34 7.32
C GLY A 233 12.64 16.85 6.85
N GLN A 234 13.35 16.11 7.69
CA GLN A 234 14.62 15.48 7.28
C GLN A 234 14.37 14.24 6.44
N GLN A 235 13.39 13.45 6.81
CA GLN A 235 12.88 12.32 6.02
C GLN A 235 11.60 12.74 5.31
N LYS A 236 11.33 12.16 4.15
CA LYS A 236 10.13 12.48 3.38
C LYS A 236 9.36 11.21 3.01
N PHE A 237 8.09 11.22 3.34
CA PHE A 237 7.13 10.21 2.91
C PHE A 237 6.28 10.76 1.77
N ILE A 238 5.99 9.91 0.79
CA ILE A 238 4.98 10.22 -0.21
C ILE A 238 3.62 9.91 0.43
N LEU A 239 2.73 10.88 0.46
CA LEU A 239 1.39 10.74 1.06
C LEU A 239 0.33 10.71 -0.05
N PRO A 240 0.13 9.58 -0.77
CA PRO A 240 -0.68 9.58 -1.99
C PRO A 240 -2.15 9.93 -1.75
N ALA A 241 -2.74 9.51 -0.62
CA ALA A 241 -4.12 9.85 -0.26
C ALA A 241 -4.29 11.37 -0.09
N ASN A 242 -3.34 12.02 0.59
CA ASN A 242 -3.33 13.47 0.80
C ASN A 242 -3.13 14.24 -0.50
N LEU A 243 -2.16 13.82 -1.32
CA LEU A 243 -1.88 14.45 -2.61
C LEU A 243 -3.05 14.29 -3.59
N THR A 244 -3.74 13.13 -3.54
CA THR A 244 -4.97 12.91 -4.34
C THR A 244 -6.08 13.86 -3.92
N MET A 245 -6.35 13.97 -2.64
CA MET A 245 -7.35 14.90 -2.10
C MET A 245 -7.01 16.36 -2.43
N LEU A 246 -5.74 16.74 -2.27
CA LEU A 246 -5.28 18.09 -2.55
C LEU A 246 -5.38 18.44 -4.05
N LEU A 247 -5.12 17.49 -4.94
CA LEU A 247 -5.28 17.66 -6.37
C LEU A 247 -6.76 17.86 -6.75
N ASP A 248 -7.67 17.07 -6.14
CA ASP A 248 -9.11 17.23 -6.33
C ASP A 248 -9.60 18.60 -5.82
N TYR A 249 -9.14 19.03 -4.64
CA TYR A 249 -9.43 20.35 -4.11
C TYR A 249 -8.91 21.47 -5.03
N ALA A 250 -7.65 21.36 -5.48
CA ALA A 250 -7.02 22.36 -6.33
C ALA A 250 -7.78 22.57 -7.65
N VAL A 251 -8.24 21.48 -8.28
CA VAL A 251 -9.03 21.55 -9.51
C VAL A 251 -10.42 22.13 -9.22
N LEU A 252 -11.08 21.70 -8.15
CA LEU A 252 -12.43 22.15 -7.80
C LEU A 252 -12.46 23.63 -7.44
N GLN A 253 -11.45 24.12 -6.73
CA GLN A 253 -11.36 25.51 -6.26
C GLN A 253 -10.51 26.41 -7.17
N GLN A 254 -9.91 25.87 -8.23
CA GLN A 254 -8.94 26.57 -9.09
C GLN A 254 -7.77 27.16 -8.28
N ASP A 255 -7.33 26.41 -7.26
CA ASP A 255 -6.22 26.79 -6.39
C ASP A 255 -4.90 26.37 -7.03
N SER A 256 -4.26 27.34 -7.69
CA SER A 256 -2.98 27.11 -8.39
C SER A 256 -1.81 26.83 -7.43
N GLU A 257 -1.84 27.29 -6.17
CA GLU A 257 -0.77 27.00 -5.21
C GLU A 257 -0.84 25.53 -4.78
N ALA A 258 -2.02 25.03 -4.47
CA ALA A 258 -2.25 23.62 -4.14
C ALA A 258 -1.91 22.71 -5.33
N GLU A 259 -2.35 23.06 -6.56
CA GLU A 259 -2.03 22.30 -7.78
C GLU A 259 -0.51 22.25 -8.00
N ASN A 260 0.16 23.41 -7.94
CA ASN A 260 1.62 23.48 -8.12
C ASN A 260 2.38 22.68 -7.06
N HIS A 261 1.89 22.65 -5.81
CA HIS A 261 2.51 21.86 -4.76
C HIS A 261 2.45 20.35 -5.08
N VAL A 262 1.29 19.84 -5.52
CA VAL A 262 1.15 18.42 -5.90
C VAL A 262 2.04 18.10 -7.10
N ILE A 263 1.98 18.91 -8.17
CA ILE A 263 2.77 18.67 -9.39
C ILE A 263 4.26 18.74 -9.10
N ASN A 264 4.72 19.75 -8.35
CA ASN A 264 6.13 19.82 -7.93
C ASN A 264 6.55 18.60 -7.12
N THR A 265 5.71 18.13 -6.21
CA THR A 265 5.98 16.92 -5.42
C THR A 265 6.15 15.71 -6.32
N LEU A 266 5.20 15.47 -7.23
CA LEU A 266 5.26 14.35 -8.17
C LEU A 266 6.48 14.41 -9.08
N ASP A 267 6.80 15.59 -9.61
CA ASP A 267 7.99 15.78 -10.45
C ASP A 267 9.28 15.46 -9.69
N LYS A 268 9.39 15.88 -8.41
CA LYS A 268 10.57 15.57 -7.58
C LYS A 268 10.65 14.07 -7.26
N VAL A 269 9.52 13.44 -6.99
CA VAL A 269 9.44 12.00 -6.69
C VAL A 269 9.83 11.16 -7.90
N ILE A 270 9.30 11.44 -9.10
CA ILE A 270 9.59 10.63 -10.30
C ILE A 270 11.01 10.82 -10.85
N HIS A 271 11.69 11.89 -10.45
CA HIS A 271 13.07 12.20 -10.85
C HIS A 271 14.08 11.90 -9.74
N GLY A 272 13.64 11.78 -8.50
CA GLY A 272 14.47 11.46 -7.34
C GLY A 272 14.99 10.03 -7.34
N GLY A 273 15.88 9.74 -6.40
CA GLY A 273 16.37 8.38 -6.16
C GLY A 273 15.33 7.46 -5.50
N ILE A 274 14.21 8.02 -5.02
CA ILE A 274 13.07 7.26 -4.52
C ILE A 274 12.32 6.49 -5.63
N TYR A 275 12.56 6.81 -6.90
CA TYR A 275 12.10 6.03 -8.04
C TYR A 275 13.24 5.19 -8.63
N ASP A 276 13.02 3.90 -8.84
CA ASP A 276 14.01 3.04 -9.49
C ASP A 276 14.09 3.30 -11.00
N HIS A 277 15.09 4.07 -11.41
CA HIS A 277 15.28 4.47 -12.81
C HIS A 277 15.69 3.31 -13.74
N VAL A 278 16.01 2.12 -13.21
CA VAL A 278 16.43 0.97 -13.99
C VAL A 278 15.29 0.01 -14.28
N ASP A 279 14.52 -0.38 -13.26
CA ASP A 279 13.45 -1.39 -13.42
C ASP A 279 12.05 -0.85 -13.18
N GLY A 280 11.93 0.33 -12.60
CA GLY A 280 10.66 0.92 -12.21
C GLY A 280 10.24 0.56 -10.79
N GLY A 281 9.13 1.12 -10.36
CA GLY A 281 8.65 1.05 -9.00
C GLY A 281 9.29 2.10 -8.09
N PHE A 282 8.60 2.36 -6.98
CA PHE A 282 8.99 3.36 -5.99
C PHE A 282 9.42 2.67 -4.71
N PHE A 283 10.44 3.22 -4.09
CA PHE A 283 10.85 2.89 -2.74
C PHE A 283 9.94 3.60 -1.73
N ARG A 284 9.94 3.13 -0.49
CA ARG A 284 8.95 3.50 0.51
C ARG A 284 9.03 4.96 0.96
N TYR A 285 10.19 5.46 1.35
CA TYR A 285 10.40 6.84 1.77
C TYR A 285 11.83 7.29 1.51
N SER A 286 12.06 8.62 1.51
CA SER A 286 13.41 9.18 1.42
C SER A 286 13.99 9.42 2.80
N THR A 287 15.24 9.02 3.01
CA THR A 287 16.00 9.26 4.25
C THR A 287 16.49 10.71 4.35
N ASP A 288 16.42 11.46 3.25
CA ASP A 288 16.80 12.86 3.15
C ASP A 288 15.62 13.74 2.68
N ASN A 289 15.81 15.06 2.76
CA ASN A 289 14.78 16.03 2.42
C ASN A 289 14.70 16.40 0.92
N THR A 290 15.44 15.71 0.06
CA THR A 290 15.58 16.03 -1.38
C THR A 290 15.13 14.90 -2.32
N TRP A 291 14.59 13.82 -1.77
CA TRP A 291 14.18 12.59 -2.47
C TRP A 291 15.34 11.83 -3.13
N LYS A 292 16.58 12.01 -2.64
CA LYS A 292 17.77 11.44 -3.25
C LYS A 292 18.09 10.03 -2.79
N VAL A 293 18.12 9.80 -1.48
CA VAL A 293 18.48 8.50 -0.90
C VAL A 293 17.26 7.87 -0.30
N PRO A 294 16.72 6.79 -0.89
CA PRO A 294 15.58 6.10 -0.32
C PRO A 294 16.01 5.12 0.77
N HIS A 295 15.05 4.70 1.59
CA HIS A 295 15.06 3.38 2.21
C HIS A 295 14.60 2.38 1.15
N PHE A 296 15.45 1.40 0.81
CA PHE A 296 15.35 0.67 -0.45
C PHE A 296 14.28 -0.43 -0.52
N GLU A 297 13.41 -0.56 0.45
CA GLU A 297 12.25 -1.46 0.37
C GLU A 297 11.19 -0.97 -0.63
N LYS A 298 10.55 -1.89 -1.34
CA LYS A 298 9.46 -1.58 -2.26
C LYS A 298 8.19 -2.28 -1.79
N MET A 299 7.24 -1.47 -1.31
CA MET A 299 5.96 -1.95 -0.79
C MET A 299 4.88 -1.92 -1.86
N LEU A 300 3.99 -2.91 -1.86
CA LEU A 300 2.86 -2.96 -2.78
C LEU A 300 1.93 -1.76 -2.60
N TYR A 301 1.60 -1.40 -1.35
CA TYR A 301 0.68 -0.29 -1.07
C TYR A 301 1.17 1.07 -1.56
N ASP A 302 2.49 1.34 -1.49
CA ASP A 302 3.07 2.60 -2.01
C ASP A 302 2.95 2.65 -3.53
N ASN A 303 3.36 1.58 -4.19
CA ASN A 303 3.35 1.49 -5.64
C ASN A 303 1.93 1.53 -6.21
N ALA A 304 0.98 0.84 -5.58
CA ALA A 304 -0.43 0.83 -5.96
C ALA A 304 -1.06 2.24 -5.90
N GLN A 305 -0.86 2.93 -4.79
CA GLN A 305 -1.40 4.28 -4.59
C GLN A 305 -0.71 5.33 -5.50
N LEU A 306 0.59 5.17 -5.78
CA LEU A 306 1.30 6.04 -6.72
C LEU A 306 0.87 5.83 -8.17
N VAL A 307 0.58 4.60 -8.57
CA VAL A 307 -0.03 4.31 -9.87
C VAL A 307 -1.37 5.04 -10.00
N TYR A 308 -2.21 5.01 -8.97
CA TYR A 308 -3.48 5.74 -8.93
C TYR A 308 -3.26 7.26 -9.07
N LEU A 309 -2.42 7.85 -8.23
CA LEU A 309 -2.19 9.30 -8.18
C LEU A 309 -1.54 9.83 -9.48
N LEU A 310 -0.54 9.12 -10.02
CA LEU A 310 0.12 9.51 -11.27
C LEU A 310 -0.82 9.39 -12.47
N SER A 311 -1.72 8.39 -12.48
CA SER A 311 -2.76 8.26 -13.52
C SER A 311 -3.75 9.42 -13.47
N LYS A 312 -4.18 9.84 -12.27
CA LYS A 312 -5.00 11.05 -12.08
C LYS A 312 -4.26 12.31 -12.53
N ALA A 313 -3.01 12.48 -12.11
CA ALA A 313 -2.21 13.65 -12.51
C ALA A 313 -1.99 13.69 -14.02
N TYR A 314 -1.84 12.54 -14.69
CA TYR A 314 -1.78 12.48 -16.16
C TYR A 314 -3.07 13.02 -16.81
N LYS A 315 -4.27 12.65 -16.31
CA LYS A 315 -5.53 13.18 -16.86
C LYS A 315 -5.63 14.70 -16.75
N LEU A 316 -4.99 15.29 -15.74
CA LEU A 316 -4.98 16.74 -15.55
C LEU A 316 -3.94 17.45 -16.43
N THR A 317 -2.74 16.89 -16.55
CA THR A 317 -1.56 17.57 -17.12
C THR A 317 -1.17 17.10 -18.51
N GLU A 318 -1.66 15.93 -18.95
CA GLU A 318 -1.20 15.19 -20.14
C GLU A 318 0.33 14.93 -20.15
N ASN A 319 0.99 15.00 -18.98
CA ASN A 319 2.42 14.77 -18.86
C ASN A 319 2.75 13.29 -19.14
N LYS A 320 3.39 13.04 -20.28
CA LYS A 320 3.75 11.69 -20.73
C LYS A 320 4.73 10.98 -19.81
N GLU A 321 5.50 11.71 -19.00
CA GLU A 321 6.39 11.07 -18.03
C GLU A 321 5.60 10.36 -16.93
N TYR A 322 4.47 10.92 -16.46
CA TYR A 322 3.60 10.24 -15.50
C TYR A 322 3.08 8.90 -16.06
N LYS A 323 2.58 8.90 -17.32
CA LYS A 323 2.20 7.66 -18.00
C LYS A 323 3.34 6.65 -18.06
N THR A 324 4.54 7.09 -18.45
CA THR A 324 5.72 6.22 -18.52
C THR A 324 6.05 5.60 -17.15
N LYS A 325 5.99 6.42 -16.07
CA LYS A 325 6.25 5.92 -14.72
C LYS A 325 5.20 4.92 -14.24
N VAL A 326 3.93 5.14 -14.56
CA VAL A 326 2.86 4.16 -14.31
C VAL A 326 3.12 2.85 -15.05
N GLU A 327 3.43 2.92 -16.34
CA GLU A 327 3.69 1.73 -17.17
C GLU A 327 4.91 0.93 -16.65
N GLU A 328 5.98 1.63 -16.28
CA GLU A 328 7.19 1.01 -15.73
C GLU A 328 6.94 0.39 -14.35
N THR A 329 6.19 1.07 -13.47
CA THR A 329 5.83 0.56 -12.15
C THR A 329 4.93 -0.68 -12.24
N LEU A 330 3.89 -0.64 -13.08
CA LEU A 330 3.02 -1.81 -13.27
C LEU A 330 3.75 -2.98 -13.92
N LYS A 331 4.72 -2.71 -14.80
CA LYS A 331 5.58 -3.75 -15.36
C LYS A 331 6.47 -4.38 -14.26
N PHE A 332 7.09 -3.56 -13.41
CA PHE A 332 7.88 -4.02 -12.28
C PHE A 332 7.04 -4.90 -11.35
N LEU A 333 5.88 -4.43 -10.91
CA LEU A 333 4.96 -5.19 -10.05
C LEU A 333 4.61 -6.55 -10.67
N LYS A 334 4.28 -6.55 -11.98
CA LYS A 334 3.90 -7.78 -12.68
C LYS A 334 5.03 -8.80 -12.81
N VAL A 335 6.27 -8.34 -13.01
CA VAL A 335 7.43 -9.21 -13.21
C VAL A 335 8.01 -9.70 -11.89
N GLU A 336 8.08 -8.82 -10.88
CA GLU A 336 8.78 -9.12 -9.65
C GLU A 336 7.85 -9.49 -8.49
N MET A 337 6.65 -8.94 -8.42
CA MET A 337 5.79 -9.10 -7.24
C MET A 337 4.51 -9.92 -7.50
N ARG A 338 4.24 -10.37 -8.70
CA ARG A 338 3.05 -11.17 -9.01
C ARG A 338 3.34 -12.66 -8.89
N ASN A 339 2.47 -13.41 -8.21
CA ASN A 339 2.53 -14.87 -8.21
C ASN A 339 1.89 -15.47 -9.48
N GLU A 340 2.04 -16.78 -9.67
CA GLU A 340 1.53 -17.47 -10.87
C GLU A 340 -0.01 -17.44 -10.97
N ASP A 341 -0.72 -17.38 -9.83
CA ASP A 341 -2.18 -17.43 -9.77
C ASP A 341 -2.84 -16.05 -9.89
N GLY A 342 -2.08 -14.95 -9.76
CA GLY A 342 -2.57 -13.59 -10.01
C GLY A 342 -2.58 -12.64 -8.83
N GLY A 343 -2.21 -13.08 -7.63
CA GLY A 343 -2.03 -12.23 -6.45
C GLY A 343 -0.67 -11.51 -6.46
N TYR A 344 -0.57 -10.40 -5.77
CA TYR A 344 0.66 -9.63 -5.65
C TYR A 344 1.21 -9.68 -4.23
N PHE A 345 2.49 -9.99 -4.12
CA PHE A 345 3.25 -10.05 -2.87
C PHE A 345 3.28 -8.69 -2.17
N SER A 346 3.46 -8.71 -0.84
CA SER A 346 3.41 -7.49 -0.03
C SER A 346 4.62 -6.57 -0.24
N ALA A 347 5.84 -7.13 -0.32
CA ALA A 347 7.06 -6.31 -0.34
C ALA A 347 8.26 -6.99 -1.01
N MET A 348 9.24 -6.16 -1.39
CA MET A 348 10.63 -6.55 -1.64
C MET A 348 11.54 -5.87 -0.64
N ASP A 349 12.52 -6.64 -0.14
CA ASP A 349 13.47 -6.24 0.89
C ASP A 349 14.34 -5.03 0.46
N ALA A 350 14.75 -4.24 1.44
CA ALA A 350 15.77 -3.22 1.27
C ALA A 350 17.17 -3.85 1.14
N ASP A 351 17.39 -4.98 1.81
CA ASP A 351 18.68 -5.61 1.97
C ASP A 351 18.94 -6.72 0.95
N THR A 352 20.21 -6.89 0.64
CA THR A 352 20.72 -8.04 -0.09
C THR A 352 22.03 -8.46 0.57
N ASN A 353 22.12 -9.70 1.06
CA ASN A 353 23.27 -10.20 1.82
C ASN A 353 23.61 -9.35 3.06
N GLY A 354 22.60 -8.84 3.76
CA GLY A 354 22.80 -8.04 4.98
C GLY A 354 23.18 -6.57 4.72
N GLU A 355 23.26 -6.11 3.47
CA GLU A 355 23.59 -4.73 3.12
C GLU A 355 22.44 -4.03 2.40
N GLU A 356 22.02 -2.85 2.91
CA GLU A 356 20.94 -2.06 2.34
C GLU A 356 21.30 -1.49 0.97
N GLY A 357 20.40 -1.59 0.01
CA GLY A 357 20.48 -0.92 -1.29
C GLY A 357 21.48 -1.49 -2.29
N VAL A 358 22.32 -2.43 -1.92
CA VAL A 358 23.41 -3.01 -2.76
C VAL A 358 22.92 -3.48 -4.14
N TYR A 359 21.72 -4.04 -4.21
CA TYR A 359 21.12 -4.44 -5.48
C TYR A 359 20.85 -3.25 -6.40
N TYR A 360 20.55 -2.08 -5.88
CA TYR A 360 20.02 -0.93 -6.62
C TYR A 360 21.08 0.11 -6.98
N VAL A 361 22.13 0.26 -6.16
CA VAL A 361 23.16 1.30 -6.31
C VAL A 361 24.27 0.90 -7.26
N TRP A 362 25.11 1.88 -7.65
CA TRP A 362 26.12 1.69 -8.69
C TRP A 362 27.46 2.34 -8.29
N LYS A 363 28.57 1.66 -8.62
CA LYS A 363 29.91 2.25 -8.55
C LYS A 363 30.20 3.03 -9.85
N LYS A 364 30.95 4.13 -9.75
CA LYS A 364 31.30 4.96 -10.89
C LYS A 364 32.08 4.19 -11.95
N GLU A 365 33.03 3.35 -11.54
CA GLU A 365 33.86 2.54 -12.42
C GLU A 365 33.05 1.45 -13.14
N GLU A 366 32.05 0.89 -12.47
CA GLU A 366 31.11 -0.05 -13.07
C GLU A 366 30.29 0.64 -14.17
N LEU A 367 29.72 1.81 -13.88
CA LEU A 367 28.99 2.60 -14.87
C LEU A 367 29.85 2.98 -16.07
N GLN A 368 31.12 3.40 -15.86
CA GLN A 368 32.06 3.67 -16.93
C GLN A 368 32.29 2.45 -17.84
N THR A 369 32.46 1.28 -17.23
CA THR A 369 32.68 0.03 -17.97
C THR A 369 31.46 -0.38 -18.79
N LEU A 370 30.25 -0.23 -18.21
CA LEU A 370 28.98 -0.65 -18.83
C LEU A 370 28.55 0.28 -19.96
N LEU A 371 28.77 1.59 -19.82
CA LEU A 371 28.22 2.62 -20.71
C LEU A 371 29.25 3.13 -21.74
N GLY A 372 30.55 2.92 -21.50
CA GLY A 372 31.61 3.32 -22.42
C GLY A 372 31.54 4.82 -22.80
N GLU A 373 31.46 5.12 -24.09
CA GLU A 373 31.38 6.49 -24.61
C GLU A 373 30.13 7.27 -24.13
N ASP A 374 29.06 6.58 -23.75
CA ASP A 374 27.85 7.22 -23.27
C ASP A 374 27.95 7.65 -21.78
N PHE A 375 28.97 7.22 -21.05
CA PHE A 375 29.12 7.48 -19.62
C PHE A 375 29.11 8.98 -19.28
N GLU A 376 29.81 9.81 -20.01
CA GLU A 376 29.88 11.26 -19.73
C GLU A 376 28.49 11.91 -19.79
N LEU A 377 27.70 11.56 -20.80
CA LEU A 377 26.34 12.08 -20.96
C LEU A 377 25.40 11.52 -19.88
N PHE A 378 25.52 10.23 -19.58
CA PHE A 378 24.78 9.57 -18.50
C PHE A 378 25.09 10.18 -17.15
N SER A 379 26.37 10.39 -16.86
CA SER A 379 26.84 10.99 -15.60
C SER A 379 26.24 12.38 -15.36
N LYS A 380 26.18 13.21 -16.41
CA LYS A 380 25.54 14.53 -16.35
C LYS A 380 24.03 14.45 -16.13
N TYR A 381 23.36 13.48 -16.72
CA TYR A 381 21.91 13.28 -16.59
C TYR A 381 21.52 12.74 -15.20
N PHE A 382 22.29 11.79 -14.67
CA PHE A 382 22.00 11.10 -13.39
C PHE A 382 22.87 11.58 -12.22
N ASN A 383 23.50 12.73 -12.31
CA ASN A 383 24.30 13.35 -11.24
C ASN A 383 25.39 12.41 -10.66
N ILE A 384 26.14 11.69 -11.52
CA ILE A 384 27.25 10.83 -11.08
C ILE A 384 28.51 11.72 -10.89
N GLU A 385 28.49 12.56 -9.89
CA GLU A 385 29.56 13.49 -9.52
C GLU A 385 30.08 13.15 -8.11
N ASP A 386 31.36 13.46 -7.84
CA ASP A 386 32.00 13.12 -6.56
C ASP A 386 31.30 13.74 -5.34
N SER A 387 30.58 14.86 -5.53
CA SER A 387 29.73 15.50 -4.51
C SER A 387 28.43 14.77 -4.24
N GLN A 388 28.06 13.79 -5.06
CA GLN A 388 26.79 13.07 -5.00
C GLN A 388 26.95 11.62 -4.55
N VAL A 389 28.17 11.23 -4.17
CA VAL A 389 28.46 9.88 -3.66
C VAL A 389 27.65 9.62 -2.39
N TRP A 390 27.10 8.42 -2.29
CA TRP A 390 26.49 7.86 -1.10
C TRP A 390 27.50 6.91 -0.42
N GLU A 391 27.08 6.14 0.54
CA GLU A 391 27.90 5.24 1.32
C GLU A 391 28.79 4.32 0.44
N ASP A 392 29.99 4.03 0.91
CA ASP A 392 30.99 3.16 0.28
C ASP A 392 31.33 3.47 -1.18
N GLY A 393 31.16 4.73 -1.61
CA GLY A 393 31.43 5.14 -2.98
C GLY A 393 30.35 4.74 -3.99
N ASN A 394 29.17 4.42 -3.51
CA ASN A 394 27.99 4.11 -4.33
C ASN A 394 27.25 5.36 -4.78
N TYR A 395 26.47 5.25 -5.84
CA TYR A 395 25.59 6.27 -6.36
C TYR A 395 24.17 5.77 -6.46
N VAL A 396 23.22 6.57 -5.96
CA VAL A 396 21.79 6.40 -6.19
C VAL A 396 21.43 7.22 -7.42
N LEU A 397 20.85 6.58 -8.44
CA LEU A 397 20.45 7.27 -9.67
C LEU A 397 19.32 8.25 -9.37
N ASN A 398 19.54 9.52 -9.68
CA ASN A 398 18.55 10.58 -9.56
C ASN A 398 18.80 11.64 -10.63
N ASN A 399 17.74 12.37 -11.02
CA ASN A 399 17.83 13.39 -12.04
C ASN A 399 17.25 14.71 -11.52
N THR A 400 18.04 15.76 -11.50
CA THR A 400 17.61 17.10 -11.07
C THR A 400 17.51 18.11 -12.19
N ILE A 401 17.95 17.74 -13.41
CA ILE A 401 17.89 18.60 -14.60
C ILE A 401 16.64 18.29 -15.42
N SER A 402 15.87 19.30 -15.80
CA SER A 402 14.74 19.09 -16.69
C SER A 402 15.19 18.61 -18.07
N LYS A 403 14.38 17.73 -18.68
CA LYS A 403 14.64 17.16 -20.02
C LYS A 403 14.94 18.26 -21.04
N ASP A 404 14.14 19.30 -21.10
CA ASP A 404 14.32 20.41 -22.05
C ASP A 404 15.64 21.16 -21.87
N LYS A 405 16.04 21.39 -20.61
CA LYS A 405 17.31 22.03 -20.32
C LYS A 405 18.47 21.12 -20.73
N PHE A 406 18.39 19.84 -20.43
CA PHE A 406 19.41 18.86 -20.80
C PHE A 406 19.56 18.73 -22.32
N LEU A 407 18.43 18.64 -23.06
CA LEU A 407 18.46 18.57 -24.52
C LEU A 407 19.14 19.80 -25.17
N LYS A 408 18.85 20.98 -24.64
CA LYS A 408 19.49 22.23 -25.12
C LYS A 408 20.97 22.30 -24.80
N GLU A 409 21.36 21.88 -23.60
CA GLU A 409 22.75 21.93 -23.14
C GLU A 409 23.66 21.01 -23.94
N PHE A 410 23.15 19.84 -24.33
CA PHE A 410 23.93 18.82 -25.05
C PHE A 410 23.60 18.72 -26.55
N ASP A 411 22.85 19.68 -27.10
CA ASP A 411 22.45 19.74 -28.52
C ASP A 411 21.84 18.38 -29.02
N LEU A 412 20.92 17.83 -28.25
CA LEU A 412 20.28 16.55 -28.53
C LEU A 412 18.84 16.77 -28.99
N SER A 413 18.41 15.99 -29.99
CA SER A 413 16.99 15.83 -30.28
C SER A 413 16.34 14.93 -29.23
N GLU A 414 15.05 15.12 -28.97
CA GLU A 414 14.27 14.30 -28.05
C GLU A 414 14.35 12.80 -28.42
N GLU A 415 14.20 12.49 -29.71
CA GLU A 415 14.27 11.12 -30.21
C GLU A 415 15.66 10.48 -29.95
N ALA A 416 16.73 11.22 -30.19
CA ALA A 416 18.10 10.74 -29.95
C ALA A 416 18.34 10.48 -28.46
N PHE A 417 17.84 11.36 -27.59
CA PHE A 417 17.96 11.21 -26.16
C PHE A 417 17.13 10.02 -25.64
N ASP A 418 15.88 9.90 -26.05
CA ASP A 418 15.01 8.78 -25.63
C ASP A 418 15.60 7.43 -26.05
N LYS A 419 16.22 7.35 -27.23
CA LYS A 419 16.97 6.15 -27.66
C LYS A 419 18.16 5.85 -26.74
N LYS A 420 18.94 6.87 -26.37
CA LYS A 420 20.06 6.70 -25.43
C LYS A 420 19.57 6.26 -24.05
N LYS A 421 18.56 6.93 -23.50
CA LYS A 421 17.96 6.58 -22.22
C LYS A 421 17.45 5.13 -22.18
N LYS A 422 16.82 4.68 -23.26
CA LYS A 422 16.38 3.29 -23.41
C LYS A 422 17.56 2.31 -23.43
N ASN A 423 18.65 2.65 -24.11
CA ASN A 423 19.86 1.82 -24.15
C ASN A 423 20.53 1.75 -22.78
N TRP A 424 20.71 2.88 -22.08
CA TRP A 424 21.27 2.93 -20.74
C TRP A 424 20.45 2.05 -19.78
N LYS A 425 19.14 2.26 -19.77
CA LYS A 425 18.22 1.46 -18.93
C LYS A 425 18.36 -0.04 -19.22
N SER A 426 18.40 -0.46 -20.49
CA SER A 426 18.56 -1.87 -20.87
C SER A 426 19.90 -2.44 -20.43
N THR A 427 20.99 -1.69 -20.60
CA THR A 427 22.35 -2.11 -20.20
C THR A 427 22.44 -2.30 -18.68
N LEU A 428 21.96 -1.32 -17.93
CA LEU A 428 21.95 -1.38 -16.45
C LEU A 428 21.04 -2.50 -15.95
N TYR A 429 19.86 -2.67 -16.53
CA TYR A 429 18.95 -3.76 -16.18
C TYR A 429 19.63 -5.14 -16.36
N GLN A 430 20.28 -5.38 -17.52
CA GLN A 430 20.99 -6.63 -17.78
C GLN A 430 22.18 -6.85 -16.82
N ALA A 431 22.88 -5.80 -16.42
CA ALA A 431 23.94 -5.88 -15.43
C ALA A 431 23.39 -6.22 -14.05
N ARG A 432 22.34 -5.52 -13.62
CA ARG A 432 21.67 -5.72 -12.30
C ARG A 432 21.07 -7.12 -12.18
N GLN A 433 20.51 -7.70 -13.24
CA GLN A 433 19.96 -9.07 -13.21
C GLN A 433 20.99 -10.17 -12.90
N LYS A 434 22.28 -9.85 -12.91
CA LYS A 434 23.35 -10.77 -12.52
C LYS A 434 23.69 -10.68 -11.03
N ARG A 435 23.18 -9.65 -10.34
CA ARG A 435 23.32 -9.49 -8.89
C ARG A 435 22.31 -10.39 -8.17
N GLU A 436 22.62 -10.75 -6.96
CA GLU A 436 21.64 -11.37 -6.07
C GLU A 436 20.49 -10.41 -5.81
N LYS A 437 19.27 -10.92 -5.89
CA LYS A 437 18.05 -10.11 -5.73
C LYS A 437 17.68 -10.01 -4.25
N PRO A 438 17.10 -8.88 -3.84
CA PRO A 438 16.46 -8.79 -2.53
C PRO A 438 15.40 -9.86 -2.35
N THR A 439 15.19 -10.30 -1.12
CA THR A 439 14.15 -11.25 -0.78
C THR A 439 12.75 -10.63 -0.98
N LYS A 440 11.74 -11.48 -1.07
CA LYS A 440 10.34 -11.07 -1.25
C LYS A 440 9.52 -11.59 -0.09
N ASP A 441 8.64 -10.76 0.39
CA ASP A 441 7.60 -11.19 1.30
C ASP A 441 6.42 -11.72 0.49
N PHE A 442 6.20 -13.03 0.55
CA PHE A 442 5.24 -13.74 -0.30
C PHE A 442 3.80 -13.65 0.17
N LYS A 443 3.51 -12.91 1.23
CA LYS A 443 2.14 -12.70 1.71
C LYS A 443 1.31 -11.96 0.67
N ILE A 444 0.05 -12.37 0.54
CA ILE A 444 -0.94 -11.67 -0.27
C ILE A 444 -1.93 -11.00 0.69
N LEU A 445 -1.72 -9.70 0.91
CA LEU A 445 -2.58 -8.90 1.78
C LEU A 445 -3.80 -8.42 1.00
N THR A 446 -4.99 -8.68 1.55
CA THR A 446 -6.28 -8.37 0.91
C THR A 446 -6.40 -6.88 0.63
N SER A 447 -6.18 -6.03 1.64
CA SER A 447 -6.29 -4.58 1.53
C SER A 447 -5.30 -3.97 0.53
N TRP A 448 -4.04 -4.45 0.50
CA TRP A 448 -3.02 -3.90 -0.41
C TRP A 448 -3.25 -4.32 -1.87
N ASN A 449 -3.72 -5.53 -2.10
CA ASN A 449 -4.13 -5.96 -3.44
C ASN A 449 -5.39 -5.23 -3.92
N ALA A 450 -6.31 -4.87 -3.02
CA ALA A 450 -7.44 -4.01 -3.35
C ALA A 450 -6.99 -2.60 -3.77
N LEU A 451 -5.99 -2.00 -3.10
CA LEU A 451 -5.39 -0.74 -3.55
C LEU A 451 -4.77 -0.85 -4.95
N LEU A 452 -4.15 -2.00 -5.28
CA LEU A 452 -3.61 -2.22 -6.63
C LEU A 452 -4.72 -2.28 -7.68
N ILE A 453 -5.87 -2.90 -7.38
CA ILE A 453 -7.03 -2.92 -8.26
C ILE A 453 -7.47 -1.48 -8.57
N ASP A 454 -7.58 -0.60 -7.56
CA ASP A 454 -7.93 0.80 -7.74
C ASP A 454 -6.91 1.54 -8.64
N GLY A 455 -5.61 1.30 -8.44
CA GLY A 455 -4.53 1.85 -9.26
C GLY A 455 -4.62 1.40 -10.73
N LEU A 456 -4.86 0.10 -10.97
CA LEU A 456 -5.04 -0.46 -12.31
C LEU A 456 -6.27 0.11 -13.02
N LEU A 457 -7.38 0.28 -12.31
CA LEU A 457 -8.60 0.84 -12.85
C LEU A 457 -8.44 2.33 -13.20
N GLU A 458 -7.71 3.09 -12.38
CA GLU A 458 -7.43 4.48 -12.71
C GLU A 458 -6.48 4.62 -13.90
N ALA A 459 -5.49 3.71 -14.04
CA ALA A 459 -4.64 3.61 -15.23
C ALA A 459 -5.46 3.24 -16.49
N TYR A 460 -6.44 2.34 -16.36
CA TYR A 460 -7.39 2.03 -17.45
C TYR A 460 -8.19 3.26 -17.86
N LYS A 461 -8.78 3.97 -16.90
CA LYS A 461 -9.54 5.20 -17.14
C LYS A 461 -8.68 6.28 -17.82
N ALA A 462 -7.42 6.42 -17.40
CA ALA A 462 -6.51 7.45 -17.92
C ALA A 462 -5.94 7.14 -19.31
N PHE A 463 -5.68 5.89 -19.62
CA PHE A 463 -4.94 5.50 -20.84
C PHE A 463 -5.75 4.71 -21.87
N GLY A 464 -6.93 4.19 -21.50
CA GLY A 464 -7.81 3.41 -22.36
C GLY A 464 -7.27 2.02 -22.75
N ASP A 465 -6.24 1.50 -22.07
CA ASP A 465 -5.62 0.22 -22.40
C ASP A 465 -6.24 -0.93 -21.60
N GLU A 466 -6.95 -1.80 -22.28
CA GLU A 466 -7.69 -2.96 -21.74
C GLU A 466 -6.81 -3.93 -20.92
N LYS A 467 -5.51 -3.92 -21.09
CA LYS A 467 -4.60 -4.76 -20.28
C LYS A 467 -4.71 -4.45 -18.79
N TYR A 468 -4.97 -3.18 -18.40
CA TYR A 468 -5.10 -2.78 -17.01
C TYR A 468 -6.42 -3.26 -16.39
N LEU A 469 -7.52 -3.16 -17.14
CA LEU A 469 -8.81 -3.72 -16.71
C LEU A 469 -8.72 -5.24 -16.56
N THR A 470 -8.09 -5.93 -17.54
CA THR A 470 -7.88 -7.38 -17.48
C THR A 470 -7.08 -7.79 -16.24
N GLU A 471 -6.02 -7.05 -15.92
CA GLU A 471 -5.21 -7.34 -14.73
C GLU A 471 -5.99 -7.05 -13.43
N ALA A 472 -6.73 -5.93 -13.36
CA ALA A 472 -7.58 -5.61 -12.21
C ALA A 472 -8.62 -6.72 -11.92
N VAL A 473 -9.28 -7.22 -12.96
CA VAL A 473 -10.21 -8.35 -12.86
C VAL A 473 -9.48 -9.63 -12.40
N SER A 474 -8.27 -9.87 -12.91
CA SER A 474 -7.46 -11.04 -12.48
C SER A 474 -7.12 -10.99 -10.99
N VAL A 475 -6.67 -9.83 -10.48
CA VAL A 475 -6.37 -9.65 -9.05
C VAL A 475 -7.64 -9.79 -8.20
N PHE A 476 -8.75 -9.21 -8.62
CA PHE A 476 -10.02 -9.34 -7.90
C PHE A 476 -10.50 -10.79 -7.82
N ASN A 477 -10.41 -11.55 -8.92
CA ASN A 477 -10.76 -12.97 -8.95
C ASN A 477 -9.85 -13.80 -8.06
N TYR A 478 -8.53 -13.49 -8.04
CA TYR A 478 -7.61 -14.11 -7.10
C TYR A 478 -8.06 -13.90 -5.64
N LEU A 479 -8.35 -12.65 -5.25
CA LEU A 479 -8.82 -12.37 -3.89
C LEU A 479 -10.12 -13.09 -3.56
N LYS A 480 -11.04 -13.19 -4.51
CA LYS A 480 -12.29 -13.97 -4.33
C LYS A 480 -12.06 -15.46 -4.18
N GLU A 481 -11.05 -16.01 -4.82
CA GLU A 481 -10.77 -17.45 -4.77
C GLU A 481 -9.97 -17.84 -3.51
N TYR A 482 -8.99 -17.04 -3.13
CA TYR A 482 -8.02 -17.39 -2.08
C TYR A 482 -8.26 -16.66 -0.76
N ASN A 483 -8.60 -15.37 -0.79
CA ASN A 483 -8.76 -14.54 0.41
C ASN A 483 -10.21 -14.41 0.88
N TYR A 484 -11.22 -14.71 0.02
CA TYR A 484 -12.64 -14.59 0.34
C TYR A 484 -13.38 -15.91 0.03
N LYS A 485 -13.58 -16.72 1.05
CA LYS A 485 -14.27 -18.01 0.94
C LYS A 485 -15.42 -18.09 1.94
N ASP A 486 -16.57 -18.64 1.50
CA ASP A 486 -17.75 -18.87 2.36
C ASP A 486 -18.17 -17.60 3.14
N ALA A 487 -18.14 -16.43 2.47
CA ALA A 487 -18.39 -15.12 3.06
C ALA A 487 -17.41 -14.70 4.18
N GLN A 488 -16.24 -15.32 4.24
CA GLN A 488 -15.18 -14.99 5.19
C GLN A 488 -13.95 -14.48 4.44
N LEU A 489 -13.53 -13.25 4.76
CA LEU A 489 -12.24 -12.71 4.34
C LEU A 489 -11.14 -13.16 5.30
N VAL A 490 -9.91 -13.21 4.78
CA VAL A 490 -8.69 -13.24 5.57
C VAL A 490 -7.85 -12.03 5.20
N HIS A 491 -7.12 -11.48 6.16
CA HIS A 491 -6.23 -10.32 5.94
C HIS A 491 -5.02 -10.71 5.08
N SER A 492 -4.35 -11.77 5.49
CA SER A 492 -3.14 -12.30 4.84
C SER A 492 -3.39 -13.72 4.33
N TYR A 493 -2.95 -13.99 3.10
CA TYR A 493 -2.94 -15.32 2.52
C TYR A 493 -1.54 -15.70 2.07
N THR A 494 -1.07 -16.86 2.54
CA THR A 494 0.06 -17.62 1.99
C THR A 494 -0.39 -19.05 1.76
N LYS A 495 0.33 -19.79 0.93
CA LYS A 495 0.05 -21.23 0.78
C LYS A 495 0.24 -21.92 2.14
N ASP A 496 -0.73 -22.69 2.54
CA ASP A 496 -0.76 -23.39 3.84
C ASP A 496 -0.96 -22.47 5.07
N SER A 497 -1.32 -21.20 4.86
CA SER A 497 -1.61 -20.25 5.95
C SER A 497 -2.76 -20.74 6.83
N LYS A 498 -2.56 -20.61 8.14
CA LYS A 498 -3.56 -20.82 9.17
C LYS A 498 -4.19 -19.52 9.66
N GLN A 499 -3.79 -18.40 9.09
CA GLN A 499 -4.26 -17.07 9.45
C GLN A 499 -5.77 -16.96 9.22
N LYS A 500 -6.45 -16.37 10.19
CA LYS A 500 -7.91 -16.14 10.18
C LYS A 500 -8.25 -14.71 10.53
N GLU A 501 -7.25 -13.93 10.87
CA GLU A 501 -7.42 -12.54 11.19
C GLU A 501 -7.93 -11.79 9.96
N VAL A 502 -8.80 -10.85 10.22
CA VAL A 502 -9.36 -9.95 9.22
C VAL A 502 -9.73 -8.64 9.92
N PHE A 503 -9.54 -7.55 9.23
CA PHE A 503 -9.71 -6.20 9.76
C PHE A 503 -10.72 -5.40 8.93
N LEU A 504 -11.18 -4.30 9.46
CA LEU A 504 -12.12 -3.41 8.76
C LEU A 504 -11.59 -2.98 7.38
N GLU A 505 -10.28 -2.75 7.26
CA GLU A 505 -9.65 -2.31 6.01
C GLU A 505 -9.81 -3.32 4.87
N ASP A 506 -9.79 -4.62 5.17
CA ASP A 506 -9.96 -5.66 4.15
C ASP A 506 -11.34 -5.58 3.49
N TYR A 507 -12.38 -5.38 4.31
CA TYR A 507 -13.75 -5.20 3.82
C TYR A 507 -13.92 -3.85 3.12
N ALA A 508 -13.39 -2.77 3.69
CA ALA A 508 -13.54 -1.42 3.17
C ALA A 508 -12.90 -1.26 1.79
N PHE A 509 -11.66 -1.71 1.64
CA PHE A 509 -10.90 -1.53 0.39
C PHE A 509 -11.39 -2.48 -0.69
N LEU A 510 -11.68 -3.74 -0.37
CA LEU A 510 -12.22 -4.68 -1.37
C LEU A 510 -13.64 -4.29 -1.82
N ALA A 511 -14.47 -3.73 -0.92
CA ALA A 511 -15.77 -3.18 -1.30
C ALA A 511 -15.64 -1.99 -2.25
N LYS A 512 -14.68 -1.08 -1.99
CA LYS A 512 -14.36 0.05 -2.87
C LYS A 512 -13.92 -0.42 -4.25
N SER A 513 -12.99 -1.37 -4.31
CA SER A 513 -12.47 -1.91 -5.57
C SER A 513 -13.54 -2.67 -6.36
N ALA A 514 -14.42 -3.38 -5.68
CA ALA A 514 -15.59 -4.02 -6.33
C ALA A 514 -16.53 -2.96 -6.95
N PHE A 515 -16.80 -1.87 -6.22
CA PHE A 515 -17.60 -0.77 -6.77
C PHE A 515 -16.90 -0.12 -7.99
N ALA A 516 -15.60 0.11 -7.92
CA ALA A 516 -14.82 0.67 -9.03
C ALA A 516 -14.80 -0.25 -10.27
N LEU A 517 -14.77 -1.58 -10.08
CA LEU A 517 -14.95 -2.55 -11.17
C LEU A 517 -16.34 -2.45 -11.79
N TYR A 518 -17.41 -2.32 -10.97
CA TYR A 518 -18.75 -2.09 -11.47
C TYR A 518 -18.84 -0.85 -12.36
N GLU A 519 -18.22 0.28 -11.96
CA GLU A 519 -18.24 1.53 -12.74
C GLU A 519 -17.70 1.38 -14.16
N VAL A 520 -16.68 0.54 -14.36
CA VAL A 520 -16.03 0.37 -15.68
C VAL A 520 -16.54 -0.81 -16.49
N THR A 521 -17.03 -1.87 -15.80
CA THR A 521 -17.52 -3.08 -16.48
C THR A 521 -19.03 -3.07 -16.71
N LEU A 522 -19.77 -2.37 -15.87
CA LEU A 522 -21.24 -2.35 -15.76
C LEU A 522 -21.82 -3.72 -15.31
N ASP A 523 -20.97 -4.63 -14.82
CA ASP A 523 -21.39 -5.92 -14.29
C ASP A 523 -21.91 -5.76 -12.85
N VAL A 524 -23.22 -5.92 -12.68
CA VAL A 524 -23.93 -5.76 -11.40
C VAL A 524 -23.42 -6.72 -10.32
N SER A 525 -22.78 -7.83 -10.68
CA SER A 525 -22.21 -8.77 -9.71
C SER A 525 -21.13 -8.14 -8.83
N TYR A 526 -20.34 -7.19 -9.39
CA TYR A 526 -19.36 -6.42 -8.61
C TYR A 526 -20.05 -5.46 -7.63
N LEU A 527 -21.14 -4.80 -8.03
CA LEU A 527 -21.92 -3.95 -7.14
C LEU A 527 -22.51 -4.76 -5.98
N GLN A 528 -23.05 -5.95 -6.28
CA GLN A 528 -23.57 -6.85 -5.25
C GLN A 528 -22.48 -7.26 -4.27
N THR A 529 -21.29 -7.64 -4.76
CA THR A 529 -20.13 -7.98 -3.92
C THR A 529 -19.69 -6.78 -3.07
N SER A 530 -19.64 -5.56 -3.63
CA SER A 530 -19.32 -4.35 -2.87
C SER A 530 -20.28 -4.11 -1.71
N LYS A 531 -21.58 -4.23 -1.95
CA LYS A 531 -22.63 -4.08 -0.92
C LYS A 531 -22.54 -5.17 0.15
N GLU A 532 -22.31 -6.41 -0.24
CA GLU A 532 -22.13 -7.54 0.68
C GLU A 532 -20.96 -7.29 1.63
N LEU A 533 -19.77 -6.96 1.08
CA LEU A 533 -18.58 -6.68 1.88
C LEU A 533 -18.78 -5.50 2.82
N MET A 534 -19.34 -4.39 2.32
CA MET A 534 -19.65 -3.22 3.13
C MET A 534 -20.60 -3.56 4.30
N ASN A 535 -21.65 -4.36 4.05
CA ASN A 535 -22.61 -4.75 5.09
C ASN A 535 -21.98 -5.68 6.13
N ILE A 536 -21.20 -6.68 5.68
CA ILE A 536 -20.47 -7.58 6.60
C ILE A 536 -19.52 -6.78 7.48
N GLY A 537 -18.70 -5.91 6.89
CA GLY A 537 -17.79 -5.04 7.62
C GLY A 537 -18.51 -4.15 8.64
N SER A 538 -19.63 -3.54 8.24
CA SER A 538 -20.43 -2.69 9.11
C SER A 538 -21.00 -3.39 10.33
N GLU A 539 -21.48 -4.62 10.16
CA GLU A 539 -22.04 -5.40 11.28
C GLU A 539 -20.95 -5.98 12.18
N LYS A 540 -19.87 -6.50 11.57
CA LYS A 540 -18.78 -7.16 12.31
C LYS A 540 -18.00 -6.19 13.20
N TYR A 541 -17.77 -4.96 12.72
CA TYR A 541 -16.94 -3.94 13.41
C TYR A 541 -17.77 -2.81 14.00
N LYS A 542 -19.05 -3.02 14.22
CA LYS A 542 -19.94 -2.03 14.81
C LYS A 542 -19.43 -1.56 16.18
N SER A 543 -19.35 -0.23 16.35
CA SER A 543 -19.00 0.40 17.61
C SER A 543 -20.24 1.03 18.30
N ASN A 544 -20.00 1.72 19.40
CA ASN A 544 -21.01 2.52 20.09
C ASN A 544 -21.21 3.93 19.45
N SER A 545 -20.52 4.21 18.33
CA SER A 545 -20.66 5.45 17.56
C SER A 545 -21.02 5.16 16.12
N GLU A 546 -21.03 6.19 15.27
CA GLU A 546 -21.20 6.00 13.82
C GLU A 546 -19.92 5.52 13.12
N LEU A 547 -18.77 5.57 13.79
CA LEU A 547 -17.51 4.99 13.33
C LEU A 547 -17.44 3.50 13.66
N PHE A 548 -16.53 2.79 13.04
CA PHE A 548 -16.35 1.35 13.20
C PHE A 548 -15.06 1.02 13.93
N TYR A 549 -15.08 -0.06 14.70
CA TYR A 549 -13.85 -0.65 15.21
C TYR A 549 -12.98 -1.17 14.04
N TYR A 550 -11.69 -1.11 14.20
CA TYR A 550 -10.74 -1.65 13.23
C TYR A 550 -10.63 -3.18 13.34
N ASN A 551 -10.65 -3.69 14.58
CA ASN A 551 -10.52 -5.12 14.93
C ASN A 551 -11.65 -5.55 15.88
N VAL A 552 -11.78 -6.86 16.06
CA VAL A 552 -12.61 -7.45 17.11
C VAL A 552 -11.75 -7.67 18.34
N SER A 553 -12.14 -7.10 19.48
CA SER A 553 -11.40 -7.26 20.75
C SER A 553 -11.38 -8.70 21.26
N ASN A 554 -10.33 -9.01 22.00
CA ASN A 554 -10.23 -10.18 22.87
C ASN A 554 -9.61 -9.76 24.22
N ASP A 555 -9.30 -10.73 25.10
CA ASP A 555 -8.76 -10.44 26.43
C ASP A 555 -7.38 -9.74 26.41
N LEU A 556 -6.64 -9.84 25.30
CA LEU A 556 -5.28 -9.32 25.14
C LEU A 556 -5.21 -8.06 24.25
N VAL A 557 -6.19 -7.85 23.38
CA VAL A 557 -6.19 -6.79 22.37
C VAL A 557 -7.49 -6.01 22.44
N PRO A 558 -7.44 -4.71 22.76
CA PRO A 558 -8.63 -3.87 22.79
C PRO A 558 -9.21 -3.64 21.38
N SER A 559 -10.51 -3.33 21.29
CA SER A 559 -11.09 -2.77 20.08
C SER A 559 -10.60 -1.34 19.90
N ILE A 560 -10.17 -1.00 18.70
CA ILE A 560 -9.63 0.34 18.36
C ILE A 560 -10.49 1.00 17.28
N ILE A 561 -10.75 2.30 17.41
CA ILE A 561 -11.32 3.14 16.35
C ILE A 561 -10.19 3.96 15.75
N ASN A 562 -9.63 3.49 14.61
CA ASN A 562 -8.61 4.23 13.89
C ASN A 562 -9.25 5.14 12.83
N THR A 563 -8.99 6.43 12.91
CA THR A 563 -9.49 7.44 11.96
C THR A 563 -8.41 8.11 11.15
N SER A 564 -7.16 8.14 11.63
CA SER A 564 -6.06 8.77 10.88
C SER A 564 -5.58 7.86 9.74
N ASP A 565 -5.13 8.49 8.66
CA ASP A 565 -4.38 7.81 7.61
C ASP A 565 -2.98 7.43 8.12
N GLY A 566 -2.51 6.27 7.72
CA GLY A 566 -1.13 5.82 7.86
C GLY A 566 -0.45 5.77 6.51
N VAL A 567 0.30 4.69 6.26
CA VAL A 567 0.84 4.37 4.92
C VAL A 567 -0.27 3.98 3.94
N VAL A 568 -1.41 3.57 4.46
CA VAL A 568 -2.65 3.33 3.71
C VAL A 568 -3.76 4.23 4.26
N PRO A 569 -4.82 4.49 3.47
CA PRO A 569 -5.97 5.29 3.92
C PRO A 569 -6.67 4.70 5.14
N SER A 570 -7.29 5.54 5.97
CA SER A 570 -8.16 5.10 7.07
C SER A 570 -9.29 4.21 6.57
N ALA A 571 -9.44 3.02 7.16
CA ALA A 571 -10.52 2.09 6.83
C ALA A 571 -11.91 2.72 7.08
N ASN A 572 -12.05 3.51 8.14
CA ASN A 572 -13.28 4.27 8.44
C ASN A 572 -13.61 5.29 7.34
N ALA A 573 -12.59 6.00 6.81
CA ALA A 573 -12.78 6.95 5.72
C ALA A 573 -13.25 6.24 4.44
N ILE A 574 -12.67 5.09 4.11
CA ILE A 574 -13.08 4.31 2.93
C ILE A 574 -14.49 3.73 3.11
N MET A 575 -14.86 3.26 4.31
CA MET A 575 -16.25 2.85 4.59
C MET A 575 -17.24 3.99 4.37
N ALA A 576 -16.92 5.19 4.85
CA ALA A 576 -17.77 6.38 4.66
C ALA A 576 -17.90 6.77 3.17
N GLN A 577 -16.81 6.68 2.40
CA GLN A 577 -16.84 6.87 0.94
C GLN A 577 -17.70 5.82 0.24
N ASN A 578 -17.63 4.54 0.65
CA ASN A 578 -18.49 3.48 0.11
C ASN A 578 -19.97 3.74 0.39
N PHE A 579 -20.32 4.16 1.61
CA PHE A 579 -21.68 4.57 1.93
C PHE A 579 -22.17 5.73 1.06
N LEU A 580 -21.34 6.76 0.86
CA LEU A 580 -21.69 7.89 0.02
C LEU A 580 -21.98 7.45 -1.42
N ARG A 581 -21.08 6.68 -2.03
CA ARG A 581 -21.18 6.28 -3.44
C ARG A 581 -22.39 5.37 -3.70
N ILE A 582 -22.56 4.33 -2.88
CA ILE A 582 -23.72 3.42 -2.99
C ILE A 582 -25.01 4.16 -2.64
N GLY A 583 -24.94 5.07 -1.64
CA GLY A 583 -26.07 5.92 -1.26
C GLY A 583 -26.58 6.78 -2.41
N HIS A 584 -25.71 7.39 -3.21
CA HIS A 584 -26.09 8.13 -4.40
C HIS A 584 -26.63 7.21 -5.51
N LEU A 585 -25.99 6.08 -5.76
CA LEU A 585 -26.42 5.14 -6.81
C LEU A 585 -27.82 4.58 -6.56
N GLU A 586 -28.16 4.28 -5.32
CA GLU A 586 -29.43 3.67 -4.92
C GLU A 586 -30.44 4.66 -4.35
N TYR A 587 -30.11 5.95 -4.26
CA TYR A 587 -30.88 6.95 -3.50
C TYR A 587 -31.19 6.51 -2.07
N ASN A 588 -30.22 5.82 -1.43
CA ASN A 588 -30.34 5.32 -0.09
C ASN A 588 -29.99 6.43 0.92
N THR A 589 -31.05 7.04 1.49
CA THR A 589 -30.91 8.16 2.43
C THR A 589 -30.21 7.77 3.73
N ASP A 590 -30.30 6.52 4.18
CA ASP A 590 -29.64 6.04 5.40
C ASP A 590 -28.13 5.95 5.18
N TYR A 591 -27.69 5.47 4.02
CA TYR A 591 -26.27 5.43 3.66
C TYR A 591 -25.70 6.84 3.50
N LEU A 592 -26.41 7.74 2.83
CA LEU A 592 -25.99 9.15 2.71
C LEU A 592 -25.88 9.82 4.09
N LYS A 593 -26.86 9.59 4.96
CA LYS A 593 -26.83 10.12 6.32
C LYS A 593 -25.70 9.53 7.15
N LYS A 594 -25.43 8.23 7.00
CA LYS A 594 -24.31 7.55 7.66
C LYS A 594 -22.98 8.21 7.26
N ALA A 595 -22.72 8.36 5.97
CA ALA A 595 -21.52 9.04 5.47
C ALA A 595 -21.39 10.49 5.97
N GLU A 596 -22.53 11.23 6.00
CA GLU A 596 -22.56 12.61 6.52
C GLU A 596 -22.14 12.66 8.00
N VAL A 597 -22.70 11.80 8.83
CA VAL A 597 -22.40 11.80 10.27
C VAL A 597 -20.96 11.34 10.52
N MET A 598 -20.49 10.30 9.82
CA MET A 598 -19.10 9.87 9.92
C MET A 598 -18.13 11.01 9.58
N GLY A 599 -18.36 11.75 8.49
CA GLY A 599 -17.57 12.93 8.13
C GLY A 599 -17.63 14.04 9.17
N ALA A 600 -18.84 14.31 9.72
CA ALA A 600 -19.03 15.35 10.73
C ALA A 600 -18.26 15.08 12.03
N LEU A 601 -18.02 13.82 12.40
CA LEU A 601 -17.20 13.44 13.55
C LEU A 601 -15.72 13.78 13.36
N ILE A 602 -15.23 13.80 12.12
CA ILE A 602 -13.80 14.01 11.80
C ILE A 602 -13.50 15.46 11.34
N THR A 603 -14.52 16.28 11.16
CA THR A 603 -14.35 17.65 10.65
C THR A 603 -13.35 18.47 11.46
N SER A 604 -13.36 18.37 12.80
CA SER A 604 -12.43 19.12 13.65
C SER A 604 -10.99 18.62 13.53
N ASP A 605 -10.81 17.30 13.41
CA ASP A 605 -9.48 16.70 13.25
C ASP A 605 -8.90 17.09 11.89
N PHE A 606 -9.70 17.06 10.82
CA PHE A 606 -9.30 17.53 9.51
C PHE A 606 -8.93 19.01 9.50
N GLU A 607 -9.74 19.87 10.12
CA GLU A 607 -9.49 21.32 10.18
C GLU A 607 -8.16 21.66 10.86
N ASN A 608 -7.73 20.87 11.87
CA ASN A 608 -6.51 21.12 12.64
C ASN A 608 -5.30 20.29 12.19
N HIS A 609 -5.51 19.16 11.50
CA HIS A 609 -4.45 18.19 11.15
C HIS A 609 -4.71 17.51 9.80
N ALA A 610 -5.08 18.28 8.77
CA ALA A 610 -5.47 17.74 7.45
C ALA A 610 -4.44 16.76 6.86
N VAL A 611 -3.16 16.93 7.20
CA VAL A 611 -2.06 16.03 6.78
C VAL A 611 -2.24 14.57 7.21
N SER A 612 -3.00 14.30 8.25
CA SER A 612 -3.27 12.94 8.75
C SER A 612 -4.65 12.40 8.33
N TYR A 613 -5.39 13.14 7.50
CA TYR A 613 -6.79 12.86 7.17
C TYR A 613 -7.12 13.04 5.67
N GLY A 614 -6.18 12.72 4.78
CA GLY A 614 -6.37 12.89 3.32
C GLY A 614 -7.52 12.06 2.75
N ALA A 615 -7.70 10.81 3.20
CA ALA A 615 -8.81 9.97 2.79
C ALA A 615 -10.16 10.52 3.27
N TRP A 616 -10.22 11.05 4.50
CA TRP A 616 -11.38 11.79 4.98
C TRP A 616 -11.59 13.10 4.23
N GLY A 617 -10.50 13.81 3.91
CA GLY A 617 -10.56 15.03 3.10
C GLY A 617 -11.24 14.80 1.76
N SER A 618 -11.00 13.63 1.12
CA SER A 618 -11.73 13.27 -0.11
C SER A 618 -13.24 13.13 0.10
N LEU A 619 -13.69 12.56 1.22
CA LEU A 619 -15.11 12.53 1.58
C LEU A 619 -15.65 13.92 1.92
N LEU A 620 -14.92 14.65 2.78
CA LEU A 620 -15.33 15.98 3.26
C LEU A 620 -15.42 16.99 2.11
N LEU A 621 -14.56 16.87 1.08
CA LEU A 621 -14.64 17.67 -0.13
C LEU A 621 -15.99 17.45 -0.84
N GLN A 622 -16.44 16.20 -0.93
CA GLN A 622 -17.73 15.85 -1.55
C GLN A 622 -18.94 16.31 -0.72
N GLN A 623 -18.77 16.49 0.59
CA GLN A 623 -19.82 16.98 1.49
C GLN A 623 -19.84 18.52 1.60
N ALA A 624 -18.67 19.17 1.50
CA ALA A 624 -18.56 20.63 1.59
C ALA A 624 -18.99 21.36 0.32
N TYR A 625 -18.85 20.70 -0.85
CA TYR A 625 -19.10 21.28 -2.15
C TYR A 625 -20.16 20.50 -2.94
N PRO A 626 -20.76 21.10 -3.96
CA PRO A 626 -21.77 20.43 -4.78
C PRO A 626 -21.29 19.10 -5.36
N PHE A 627 -22.08 18.05 -5.20
CA PHE A 627 -21.83 16.72 -5.72
C PHE A 627 -22.75 16.42 -6.92
N TYR A 628 -22.24 15.79 -7.96
CA TYR A 628 -22.97 15.54 -9.19
C TYR A 628 -23.10 14.04 -9.47
N GLU A 629 -24.27 13.66 -9.97
CA GLU A 629 -24.58 12.31 -10.46
C GLU A 629 -24.63 12.36 -11.98
N ILE A 630 -23.68 11.69 -12.65
CA ILE A 630 -23.61 11.59 -14.10
C ILE A 630 -23.97 10.18 -14.49
N VAL A 631 -25.06 10.04 -15.23
CA VAL A 631 -25.72 8.77 -15.52
C VAL A 631 -25.77 8.54 -17.01
N VAL A 632 -25.17 7.46 -17.50
CA VAL A 632 -25.17 7.10 -18.93
C VAL A 632 -25.99 5.84 -19.11
N VAL A 633 -27.08 5.90 -19.85
CA VAL A 633 -27.97 4.75 -20.11
C VAL A 633 -28.26 4.57 -21.56
N GLY A 634 -28.17 3.33 -22.06
CA GLY A 634 -28.36 2.93 -23.44
C GLY A 634 -27.23 2.02 -23.94
N SER A 635 -27.35 1.54 -25.17
CA SER A 635 -26.42 0.53 -25.75
C SER A 635 -24.98 0.96 -25.78
N ASP A 636 -24.68 2.27 -25.94
CA ASP A 636 -23.31 2.81 -26.01
C ASP A 636 -22.75 3.29 -24.68
N ALA A 637 -23.45 3.03 -23.58
CA ALA A 637 -23.06 3.53 -22.25
C ALA A 637 -21.59 3.23 -21.89
N LYS A 638 -21.11 2.03 -22.16
CA LYS A 638 -19.72 1.64 -21.85
C LYS A 638 -18.68 2.49 -22.58
N SER A 639 -18.88 2.77 -23.87
CA SER A 639 -17.95 3.57 -24.68
C SER A 639 -17.95 5.05 -24.26
N ILE A 640 -19.12 5.60 -23.95
CA ILE A 640 -19.27 6.98 -23.46
C ILE A 640 -18.64 7.13 -22.07
N LEU A 641 -18.83 6.16 -21.17
CA LEU A 641 -18.20 6.17 -19.85
C LEU A 641 -16.67 6.13 -19.94
N LEU A 642 -16.11 5.35 -20.87
CA LEU A 642 -14.67 5.31 -21.10
C LEU A 642 -14.16 6.66 -21.64
N GLU A 643 -14.85 7.28 -22.60
CA GLU A 643 -14.53 8.63 -23.10
C GLU A 643 -14.55 9.65 -21.96
N MET A 644 -15.58 9.66 -21.12
CA MET A 644 -15.69 10.57 -19.98
C MET A 644 -14.60 10.34 -18.92
N SER A 645 -14.22 9.08 -18.69
CA SER A 645 -13.24 8.73 -17.66
C SER A 645 -11.81 9.23 -17.97
N GLY A 646 -11.54 9.56 -19.25
CA GLY A 646 -10.29 10.21 -19.66
C GLY A 646 -10.17 11.67 -19.19
N ALA A 647 -11.26 12.34 -18.89
CA ALA A 647 -11.28 13.68 -18.34
C ALA A 647 -11.05 13.67 -16.81
N TYR A 648 -10.50 14.77 -16.28
CA TYR A 648 -10.38 14.97 -14.85
C TYR A 648 -11.67 15.60 -14.31
N ILE A 649 -12.50 14.81 -13.64
CA ILE A 649 -13.80 15.23 -13.09
C ILE A 649 -13.81 14.89 -11.61
N VAL A 650 -14.05 15.89 -10.75
CA VAL A 650 -14.11 15.73 -9.30
C VAL A 650 -15.54 15.91 -8.76
N ASN A 651 -15.78 15.54 -7.52
CA ASN A 651 -17.07 15.67 -6.84
C ASN A 651 -18.25 15.09 -7.63
N SER A 652 -18.06 13.90 -8.17
CA SER A 652 -19.10 13.24 -8.93
C SER A 652 -19.07 11.72 -8.79
N ILE A 653 -20.21 11.10 -9.04
CA ILE A 653 -20.33 9.69 -9.39
C ILE A 653 -20.66 9.60 -10.87
N ILE A 654 -19.94 8.75 -11.62
CA ILE A 654 -20.12 8.55 -13.06
C ILE A 654 -20.41 7.09 -13.27
N VAL A 655 -21.64 6.77 -13.61
CA VAL A 655 -22.14 5.39 -13.69
C VAL A 655 -23.06 5.20 -14.90
N GLY A 656 -23.29 3.96 -15.28
CA GLY A 656 -24.19 3.70 -16.41
C GLY A 656 -24.79 2.30 -16.42
N SER A 657 -25.67 2.11 -17.42
CA SER A 657 -26.28 0.81 -17.71
C SER A 657 -26.49 0.64 -19.22
N THR A 658 -26.18 -0.55 -19.73
CA THR A 658 -26.49 -0.94 -21.13
C THR A 658 -27.83 -1.67 -21.30
N VAL A 659 -28.54 -1.83 -20.19
CA VAL A 659 -29.84 -2.50 -20.13
C VAL A 659 -30.77 -1.76 -19.19
N GLU A 660 -32.07 -2.01 -19.29
CA GLU A 660 -33.02 -1.52 -18.28
C GLU A 660 -32.64 -2.02 -16.88
N SER A 661 -32.75 -1.16 -15.89
CA SER A 661 -32.28 -1.45 -14.54
C SER A 661 -33.18 -0.83 -13.47
N ASP A 662 -33.45 -1.61 -12.41
CA ASP A 662 -34.20 -1.18 -11.23
C ASP A 662 -33.37 -0.35 -10.22
N ILE A 663 -32.05 -0.19 -10.45
CA ILE A 663 -31.21 0.68 -9.62
C ILE A 663 -31.77 2.10 -9.69
N SER A 664 -32.01 2.71 -8.53
CA SER A 664 -32.77 3.97 -8.43
C SER A 664 -32.24 5.07 -9.35
N LEU A 665 -30.93 5.16 -9.52
CA LEU A 665 -30.30 6.16 -10.38
C LEU A 665 -30.52 5.91 -11.87
N PHE A 666 -30.87 4.69 -12.29
CA PHE A 666 -31.12 4.33 -13.71
C PHE A 666 -32.60 4.15 -14.05
N LYS A 667 -33.44 4.01 -13.03
CA LYS A 667 -34.85 3.67 -13.20
C LYS A 667 -35.56 4.66 -14.10
N ASP A 668 -36.36 4.13 -15.06
CA ASP A 668 -37.16 4.87 -16.02
C ASP A 668 -36.34 5.78 -16.98
N ARG A 669 -35.03 5.48 -17.19
CA ARG A 669 -34.13 6.27 -18.05
C ARG A 669 -33.57 5.51 -19.25
N PHE A 670 -33.76 4.21 -19.31
CA PHE A 670 -33.26 3.38 -20.42
C PHE A 670 -34.13 3.56 -21.65
N ASP A 671 -33.46 3.66 -22.82
CA ASP A 671 -34.10 3.70 -24.13
C ASP A 671 -33.41 2.65 -25.01
N GLU A 672 -34.20 1.86 -25.77
CA GLU A 672 -33.69 0.76 -26.61
C GLU A 672 -32.95 1.28 -27.86
N ASP A 673 -33.33 2.45 -28.36
CA ASP A 673 -32.85 2.99 -29.63
C ASP A 673 -31.71 4.02 -29.44
N GLU A 674 -31.64 4.66 -28.27
CA GLU A 674 -30.74 5.80 -28.05
C GLU A 674 -30.01 5.73 -26.69
N THR A 675 -28.78 6.24 -26.65
CA THR A 675 -28.05 6.40 -25.39
C THR A 675 -28.12 7.83 -24.91
N PHE A 676 -28.54 8.01 -23.66
CA PHE A 676 -28.68 9.32 -23.02
C PHE A 676 -27.72 9.48 -21.81
N ILE A 677 -27.31 10.72 -21.62
CA ILE A 677 -26.49 11.14 -20.47
C ILE A 677 -27.31 12.14 -19.65
N TYR A 678 -27.49 11.86 -18.36
CA TYR A 678 -28.17 12.73 -17.42
C TYR A 678 -27.15 13.34 -16.46
N VAL A 679 -27.22 14.64 -16.26
CA VAL A 679 -26.43 15.35 -15.24
C VAL A 679 -27.39 15.79 -14.15
N CYS A 680 -27.24 15.23 -12.95
CA CYS A 680 -28.13 15.44 -11.85
C CYS A 680 -27.36 16.04 -10.64
N GLN A 681 -28.10 16.76 -9.79
CA GLN A 681 -27.63 17.27 -8.51
C GLN A 681 -28.82 17.23 -7.53
N ASN A 682 -28.63 16.65 -6.36
CA ASN A 682 -29.68 16.56 -5.33
C ASN A 682 -30.99 15.98 -5.89
N ASN A 683 -30.92 14.86 -6.59
CA ASN A 683 -32.05 14.18 -7.23
C ASN A 683 -32.79 15.00 -8.30
N THR A 684 -32.22 16.10 -8.77
CA THR A 684 -32.77 16.93 -9.84
C THR A 684 -31.87 16.89 -11.05
N CYS A 685 -32.39 16.41 -12.17
CA CYS A 685 -31.63 16.27 -13.43
C CYS A 685 -32.01 17.35 -14.42
N LYS A 686 -31.05 17.75 -15.24
CA LYS A 686 -31.29 18.51 -16.47
C LYS A 686 -31.85 17.60 -17.57
N LEU A 687 -32.33 18.20 -18.68
CA LEU A 687 -32.71 17.43 -19.86
C LEU A 687 -31.53 16.57 -20.31
N PRO A 688 -31.78 15.31 -20.71
CA PRO A 688 -30.72 14.42 -21.14
C PRO A 688 -30.00 14.94 -22.37
N VAL A 689 -28.71 14.63 -22.48
CA VAL A 689 -27.86 14.95 -23.62
C VAL A 689 -27.27 13.66 -24.21
N LYS A 690 -26.63 13.76 -25.38
CA LYS A 690 -26.11 12.59 -26.10
C LYS A 690 -24.58 12.60 -26.23
N THR A 691 -23.92 13.69 -25.93
CA THR A 691 -22.47 13.83 -26.10
C THR A 691 -21.78 14.26 -24.81
N VAL A 692 -20.53 13.82 -24.63
CA VAL A 692 -19.69 14.22 -23.48
C VAL A 692 -19.47 15.73 -23.44
N SER A 693 -19.34 16.38 -24.60
CA SER A 693 -19.23 17.84 -24.69
C SER A 693 -20.45 18.57 -24.13
N ASP A 694 -21.66 18.06 -24.35
CA ASP A 694 -22.87 18.64 -23.80
C ASP A 694 -22.98 18.47 -22.29
N VAL A 695 -22.46 17.35 -21.74
CA VAL A 695 -22.35 17.13 -20.30
C VAL A 695 -21.53 18.24 -19.66
N PHE A 696 -20.34 18.54 -20.18
CA PHE A 696 -19.50 19.61 -19.66
C PHE A 696 -20.18 20.98 -19.77
N GLY A 697 -20.96 21.22 -20.85
CA GLY A 697 -21.77 22.40 -20.99
C GLY A 697 -22.84 22.53 -19.90
N GLN A 698 -23.52 21.42 -19.57
CA GLN A 698 -24.50 21.39 -18.49
C GLN A 698 -23.85 21.58 -17.11
N MET A 699 -22.73 20.93 -16.84
CA MET A 699 -21.99 21.09 -15.57
C MET A 699 -21.56 22.53 -15.36
N LYS A 700 -21.02 23.21 -16.40
CA LYS A 700 -20.72 24.66 -16.33
C LYS A 700 -21.93 25.50 -15.99
N SER A 701 -23.09 25.15 -16.54
CA SER A 701 -24.33 25.89 -16.26
C SER A 701 -24.87 25.72 -14.84
N PHE A 702 -24.39 24.71 -14.09
CA PHE A 702 -24.57 24.59 -12.65
C PHE A 702 -23.52 25.38 -11.83
N GLY A 703 -22.57 26.04 -12.51
CA GLY A 703 -21.45 26.69 -11.84
C GLY A 703 -20.30 25.75 -11.51
N TYR A 704 -20.32 24.52 -12.05
CA TYR A 704 -19.26 23.53 -11.81
C TYR A 704 -17.97 23.92 -12.56
N GLN A 705 -16.87 23.94 -11.86
CA GLN A 705 -15.55 24.30 -12.38
C GLN A 705 -14.51 23.16 -12.19
N GLY A 706 -14.90 22.06 -11.54
CA GLY A 706 -14.03 20.95 -11.15
C GLY A 706 -13.75 19.92 -12.25
N PHE A 707 -13.49 20.36 -13.48
CA PHE A 707 -13.05 19.48 -14.57
C PHE A 707 -12.06 20.17 -15.51
N ARG A 708 -11.16 19.38 -16.08
CA ARG A 708 -10.21 19.75 -17.13
C ARG A 708 -10.04 18.62 -18.13
#